data_9fde29b96e9e3a4cb2f578664de1a85d
#
_entry.id   9fde29b96e9e3a4cb2f578664de1a85d
#
_cell.length_a   1.000
_cell.length_b   1.000
_cell.length_c   1.000
_cell.angle_alpha   90.00
_cell.angle_beta   90.00
_cell.angle_gamma   90.00
#
_symmetry.space_group_name_H-M   'P 1'
#
loop_
_entity.id
_entity.type
_entity.pdbx_description
1 polymer ?
#
loop_
_entity_poly.entity_id
_entity_poly.type
_entity_poly.pdbx_seq_one_letter_code
_entity_poly.pdbx_strand_id
1 'polypeptide(L)'
;MLSQYMEEFEQEPFEVSGFIERLTWRTNNECDNTSGKQSQLDGIIGAGIKDFNPTALHDTFIQTIKDLKILQERQQAKCERLEEALKQEQEAHAKNIIKLQERHQLASDVFWQLDEKINSVAGKIIHLGEQLENVNTPRSRTVEAQTLLNYMTEFLISGPVVNDIFTDATRLYEAADVIQKLYAIAQDLPPEKFVDSKRKIEKKYDEVERRLIEDFATAQKSEDIEKMKRLAQILSQFKGYAQCIDVYIEQSQMTPYGGKDIFIGIVPMCKHHYEIIKKVFSNPQQVMSKFILNIYQLKLHQYAMTKLDDKRDEEKYLKTLYELYSRTLKLSTDLQHYMSAMDDDLLNKLTQQIFQKHLATYVEIESQFLTRKCASELEKFYASKNHQKKPAERFQELKRDMQELIRTKANINIAQVEDYGGETFLSEELAIKMLQDANASLKRCRVLSNETDLPSNIIKLNDILLKYLMHEHATYALGLGLNIIPIADTGRQFPHLYFFDVVQKTNIIVHLLEDQCNTSVVPCVINTPKYSEYIFKKRTLMEQIEAKLDQGLDRTLNAVIGWVKLYLTNEQKKTDYNKPDSDFTLTSAACSHVVQNIHPVIRQIKKCLDGENQKQILNEFGVRLHRVIYDHLQTMSFNTAGAMCAICDVNEYRKCIRELDSPLVTQLFDILHALCNLLLVKPENLLEVCTGETLNYLDKSVVRQFIQLRSDFRDIKNTNNLKGIIE
;
A
#
# COMPACT_ATOMS: atom_id res chain seq x y z
N MET A 1 -13.63 32.16 20.99
CA MET A 1 -14.46 31.04 21.51
C MET A 1 -15.43 30.50 20.45
N LEU A 2 -16.40 31.27 19.93
CA LEU A 2 -17.35 30.74 18.92
C LEU A 2 -16.72 30.15 17.66
N SER A 3 -15.60 30.71 17.17
CA SER A 3 -14.85 30.17 16.02
C SER A 3 -14.16 28.85 16.35
N GLN A 4 -13.67 28.67 17.56
CA GLN A 4 -13.03 27.46 18.03
C GLN A 4 -14.02 26.30 18.17
N TYR A 5 -15.27 26.59 18.59
CA TYR A 5 -16.31 25.57 18.61
C TYR A 5 -16.67 25.07 17.20
N MET A 6 -16.65 25.95 16.20
CA MET A 6 -16.88 25.56 14.81
C MET A 6 -15.79 24.62 14.31
N GLU A 7 -14.52 24.92 14.54
CA GLU A 7 -13.39 24.10 14.16
C GLU A 7 -13.41 22.71 14.85
N GLU A 8 -13.88 22.67 16.11
CA GLU A 8 -14.04 21.41 16.84
C GLU A 8 -15.20 20.56 16.31
N PHE A 9 -16.30 21.17 15.84
CA PHE A 9 -17.43 20.47 15.22
C PHE A 9 -17.18 20.00 13.79
N GLU A 10 -16.20 20.58 13.09
CA GLU A 10 -15.79 20.17 11.74
C GLU A 10 -14.86 18.94 11.75
N GLN A 11 -14.40 18.48 12.92
CA GLN A 11 -13.59 17.29 13.04
C GLN A 11 -14.45 16.02 12.89
N GLU A 12 -14.10 15.18 11.97
CA GLU A 12 -14.76 13.86 11.78
C GLU A 12 -13.82 12.73 12.23
N PRO A 13 -14.29 11.80 13.11
CA PRO A 13 -15.60 11.79 13.80
C PRO A 13 -15.65 12.76 15.01
N PHE A 14 -16.76 13.49 15.16
CA PHE A 14 -16.98 14.32 16.36
C PHE A 14 -17.40 13.45 17.54
N GLU A 15 -16.60 13.44 18.59
CA GLU A 15 -16.91 12.73 19.85
C GLU A 15 -17.29 13.73 20.96
N VAL A 16 -18.53 13.59 21.44
CA VAL A 16 -19.09 14.46 22.50
C VAL A 16 -18.29 14.32 23.80
N SER A 17 -17.84 13.11 24.14
CA SER A 17 -17.01 12.85 25.33
C SER A 17 -15.71 13.62 25.30
N GLY A 18 -15.00 13.56 24.17
CA GLY A 18 -13.73 14.27 23.97
C GLY A 18 -13.90 15.80 23.99
N PHE A 19 -15.02 16.31 23.50
CA PHE A 19 -15.35 17.74 23.59
C PHE A 19 -15.57 18.18 25.03
N ILE A 20 -16.31 17.41 25.82
CA ILE A 20 -16.55 17.68 27.24
C ILE A 20 -15.24 17.61 28.05
N GLU A 21 -14.37 16.64 27.78
CA GLU A 21 -13.07 16.51 28.44
C GLU A 21 -12.17 17.72 28.17
N ARG A 22 -12.11 18.22 26.94
CA ARG A 22 -11.35 19.44 26.61
C ARG A 22 -11.88 20.70 27.28
N LEU A 23 -13.19 20.79 27.44
CA LEU A 23 -13.82 21.92 28.20
C LEU A 23 -13.45 21.86 29.69
N THR A 24 -13.50 20.68 30.30
CA THR A 24 -13.12 20.48 31.71
C THR A 24 -11.64 20.76 31.93
N TRP A 25 -10.80 20.37 31.01
CA TRP A 25 -9.35 20.61 31.06
C TRP A 25 -9.01 22.10 30.93
N ARG A 26 -9.69 22.84 30.04
CA ARG A 26 -9.54 24.29 29.88
C ARG A 26 -9.94 25.03 31.15
N THR A 27 -11.03 24.65 31.79
CA THR A 27 -11.52 25.30 33.03
C THR A 27 -10.51 25.15 34.17
N ASN A 28 -9.87 23.98 34.27
CA ASN A 28 -8.86 23.71 35.29
C ASN A 28 -7.56 24.49 35.04
N ASN A 29 -7.22 24.84 33.78
CA ASN A 29 -6.01 25.58 33.43
C ASN A 29 -6.22 27.11 33.39
N GLU A 30 -7.44 27.62 33.19
CA GLU A 30 -7.72 29.05 33.24
C GLU A 30 -7.77 29.58 34.68
N CYS A 31 -8.03 28.75 35.67
CA CYS A 31 -7.90 29.12 37.09
C CYS A 31 -6.44 29.40 37.50
N ASP A 32 -5.46 28.86 36.77
CA ASP A 32 -4.04 29.14 37.06
C ASP A 32 -3.54 30.48 36.48
N ASN A 33 -4.29 31.15 35.56
CA ASN A 33 -3.87 32.37 34.91
C ASN A 33 -4.43 33.67 35.55
N THR A 34 -5.32 33.58 36.53
CA THR A 34 -5.93 34.74 37.20
C THR A 34 -5.25 35.17 38.51
N SER A 35 -4.24 34.39 38.98
CA SER A 35 -3.42 34.80 40.14
C SER A 35 -1.96 34.99 39.71
N GLY A 36 -1.75 35.99 38.87
CA GLY A 36 -0.42 36.46 38.50
C GLY A 36 0.04 37.59 39.39
N LYS A 37 1.05 37.34 40.15
CA LYS A 37 2.23 38.12 40.54
C LYS A 37 2.71 37.84 41.96
N GLN A 38 3.98 37.53 42.02
CA GLN A 38 4.89 37.46 43.20
C GLN A 38 4.88 36.11 43.94
N SER A 39 5.86 35.27 43.72
CA SER A 39 7.20 35.37 44.28
C SER A 39 8.00 34.11 43.84
N GLN A 40 9.22 34.35 43.40
CA GLN A 40 10.28 33.32 43.36
C GLN A 40 10.63 32.94 44.81
N LEU A 41 10.74 31.73 45.06
CA LEU A 41 11.68 30.92 45.88
C LEU A 41 10.95 29.78 46.57
N ASP A 42 11.70 28.70 46.50
CA ASP A 42 11.60 27.45 47.29
C ASP A 42 10.77 26.32 46.72
N GLY A 43 11.51 25.46 46.16
CA GLY A 43 11.86 24.05 46.32
C GLY A 43 10.77 23.05 46.72
N ILE A 44 10.58 22.09 45.83
CA ILE A 44 10.43 20.68 46.15
C ILE A 44 9.51 20.32 47.32
N ILE A 45 8.45 19.64 46.96
CA ILE A 45 7.64 18.67 47.70
C ILE A 45 6.13 18.99 47.56
N GLY A 46 5.37 18.07 46.99
CA GLY A 46 3.91 18.00 47.15
C GLY A 46 3.12 18.22 45.86
N ALA A 47 2.95 17.18 45.06
CA ALA A 47 1.80 17.10 44.14
C ALA A 47 0.53 16.98 44.99
N GLY A 48 0.07 18.16 45.52
CA GLY A 48 -1.23 18.29 46.16
C GLY A 48 -2.32 18.14 45.10
N ILE A 49 -3.31 17.37 45.42
CA ILE A 49 -4.60 17.30 44.74
C ILE A 49 -5.03 18.74 44.43
N LYS A 50 -5.05 19.13 43.13
CA LYS A 50 -5.57 20.43 42.72
C LYS A 50 -7.01 20.50 43.19
N ASP A 51 -7.37 21.54 43.93
CA ASP A 51 -8.73 21.78 44.42
C ASP A 51 -9.68 21.84 43.21
N PHE A 52 -10.45 20.79 43.05
CA PHE A 52 -11.53 20.75 42.09
C PHE A 52 -12.59 21.79 42.46
N ASN A 53 -12.74 22.84 41.64
CA ASN A 53 -13.75 23.85 41.86
C ASN A 53 -15.03 23.57 41.05
N PRO A 54 -16.05 22.93 41.66
CA PRO A 54 -17.28 22.53 40.97
C PRO A 54 -18.11 23.72 40.49
N THR A 55 -18.01 24.88 41.14
CA THR A 55 -18.76 26.10 40.78
C THR A 55 -18.18 26.73 39.50
N ALA A 56 -16.87 26.86 39.40
CA ALA A 56 -16.21 27.34 38.18
C ALA A 56 -16.47 26.44 36.97
N LEU A 57 -16.46 25.14 37.16
CA LEU A 57 -16.80 24.19 36.12
C LEU A 57 -18.26 24.30 35.67
N HIS A 58 -19.18 24.46 36.64
CA HIS A 58 -20.60 24.64 36.36
C HIS A 58 -20.85 25.92 35.55
N ASP A 59 -20.23 27.02 35.95
CA ASP A 59 -20.37 28.31 35.25
C ASP A 59 -19.81 28.24 33.84
N THR A 60 -18.69 27.52 33.63
CA THR A 60 -18.11 27.31 32.29
C THR A 60 -19.05 26.51 31.41
N PHE A 61 -19.67 25.43 31.93
CA PHE A 61 -20.65 24.71 31.17
C PHE A 61 -21.89 25.53 30.83
N ILE A 62 -22.41 26.31 31.77
CA ILE A 62 -23.53 27.22 31.51
C ILE A 62 -23.17 28.25 30.43
N GLN A 63 -21.95 28.80 30.49
CA GLN A 63 -21.50 29.75 29.49
C GLN A 63 -21.33 29.08 28.13
N THR A 64 -20.73 27.90 28.10
CA THR A 64 -20.59 27.14 26.86
C THR A 64 -21.92 26.79 26.23
N ILE A 65 -22.91 26.39 27.03
CA ILE A 65 -24.30 26.16 26.55
C ILE A 65 -24.91 27.40 25.92
N LYS A 66 -24.70 28.56 26.55
CA LYS A 66 -25.17 29.83 25.98
C LYS A 66 -24.47 30.16 24.66
N ASP A 67 -23.16 30.01 24.63
CA ASP A 67 -22.36 30.26 23.42
C ASP A 67 -22.75 29.31 22.28
N LEU A 68 -22.99 28.03 22.57
CA LEU A 68 -23.49 27.06 21.59
C LEU A 68 -24.89 27.39 21.08
N LYS A 69 -25.78 27.88 21.93
CA LYS A 69 -27.10 28.39 21.49
C LYS A 69 -26.99 29.57 20.54
N ILE A 70 -26.14 30.54 20.88
CA ILE A 70 -25.88 31.68 19.99
C ILE A 70 -25.27 31.24 18.66
N LEU A 71 -24.39 30.23 18.69
CA LEU A 71 -23.81 29.65 17.50
C LEU A 71 -24.88 28.96 16.63
N GLN A 72 -25.76 28.17 17.27
CA GLN A 72 -26.89 27.53 16.61
C GLN A 72 -27.81 28.55 15.92
N GLU A 73 -28.21 29.62 16.63
CA GLU A 73 -29.06 30.68 16.08
C GLU A 73 -28.38 31.39 14.89
N ARG A 74 -27.06 31.63 14.97
CA ARG A 74 -26.30 32.24 13.87
C ARG A 74 -26.22 31.33 12.65
N GLN A 75 -26.00 30.02 12.84
CA GLN A 75 -25.97 29.08 11.74
C GLN A 75 -27.36 28.89 11.13
N GLN A 76 -28.39 28.85 11.96
CA GLN A 76 -29.76 28.78 11.49
C GLN A 76 -30.12 30.01 10.62
N ALA A 77 -29.84 31.22 11.09
CA ALA A 77 -30.06 32.44 10.32
C ALA A 77 -29.23 32.50 9.03
N LYS A 78 -28.04 31.87 9.02
CA LYS A 78 -27.22 31.75 7.79
C LYS A 78 -27.84 30.79 6.81
N CYS A 79 -28.35 29.64 7.28
CA CYS A 79 -29.09 28.68 6.43
C CYS A 79 -30.31 29.33 5.79
N GLU A 80 -31.14 30.05 6.57
CA GLU A 80 -32.33 30.75 6.06
C GLU A 80 -31.97 31.79 4.97
N ARG A 81 -30.88 32.54 5.16
CA ARG A 81 -30.42 33.50 4.14
C ARG A 81 -29.94 32.82 2.88
N LEU A 82 -29.25 31.66 3.02
CA LEU A 82 -28.79 30.91 1.89
C LEU A 82 -29.92 30.22 1.14
N GLU A 83 -30.95 29.76 1.84
CA GLU A 83 -32.17 29.18 1.24
C GLU A 83 -32.96 30.24 0.45
N GLU A 84 -33.10 31.46 0.99
CA GLU A 84 -33.72 32.60 0.32
C GLU A 84 -32.93 33.00 -0.94
N ALA A 85 -31.60 33.10 -0.83
CA ALA A 85 -30.73 33.39 -1.95
C ALA A 85 -30.80 32.29 -3.05
N LEU A 86 -30.81 31.03 -2.63
CA LEU A 86 -30.95 29.88 -3.55
C LEU A 86 -32.27 29.95 -4.31
N LYS A 87 -33.37 30.28 -3.60
CA LYS A 87 -34.69 30.39 -4.22
C LYS A 87 -34.73 31.52 -5.26
N GLN A 88 -34.13 32.68 -4.93
CA GLN A 88 -34.02 33.82 -5.86
C GLN A 88 -33.21 33.44 -7.11
N GLU A 89 -32.07 32.76 -6.92
CA GLU A 89 -31.25 32.28 -8.04
C GLU A 89 -31.98 31.23 -8.88
N GLN A 90 -32.73 30.31 -8.26
CA GLN A 90 -33.53 29.33 -8.98
C GLN A 90 -34.64 30.03 -9.84
N GLU A 91 -35.30 31.05 -9.29
CA GLU A 91 -36.29 31.82 -10.06
C GLU A 91 -35.67 32.61 -11.22
N ALA A 92 -34.49 33.21 -10.99
CA ALA A 92 -33.74 33.88 -12.04
C ALA A 92 -33.31 32.93 -13.15
N HIS A 93 -32.81 31.75 -12.75
CA HIS A 93 -32.40 30.68 -13.65
C HIS A 93 -33.60 30.16 -14.51
N ALA A 94 -34.74 29.94 -13.86
CA ALA A 94 -35.95 29.51 -14.55
C ALA A 94 -36.39 30.55 -15.59
N LYS A 95 -36.37 31.84 -15.26
CA LYS A 95 -36.68 32.93 -16.22
C LYS A 95 -35.69 32.97 -17.39
N ASN A 96 -34.40 32.70 -17.10
CA ASN A 96 -33.38 32.66 -18.14
C ASN A 96 -33.56 31.46 -19.09
N ILE A 97 -33.97 30.31 -18.56
CA ILE A 97 -34.29 29.11 -19.38
C ILE A 97 -35.46 29.41 -20.32
N ILE A 98 -36.53 30.05 -19.82
CA ILE A 98 -37.69 30.39 -20.66
C ILE A 98 -37.25 31.32 -21.77
N LYS A 99 -36.48 32.39 -21.47
CA LYS A 99 -35.97 33.31 -22.50
C LYS A 99 -35.05 32.59 -23.50
N LEU A 100 -34.26 31.61 -23.03
CA LEU A 100 -33.40 30.83 -23.90
C LEU A 100 -34.24 29.95 -24.85
N GLN A 101 -35.29 29.33 -24.31
CA GLN A 101 -36.22 28.54 -25.11
C GLN A 101 -36.91 29.37 -26.18
N GLU A 102 -37.41 30.57 -25.85
CA GLU A 102 -38.01 31.47 -26.81
C GLU A 102 -37.06 31.87 -27.95
N ARG A 103 -35.80 32.20 -27.59
CA ARG A 103 -34.75 32.51 -28.58
C ARG A 103 -34.37 31.31 -29.42
N HIS A 104 -34.31 30.12 -28.81
CA HIS A 104 -34.05 28.88 -29.52
C HIS A 104 -35.17 28.57 -30.53
N GLN A 105 -36.44 28.76 -30.11
CA GLN A 105 -37.59 28.53 -31.00
C GLN A 105 -37.53 29.49 -32.20
N LEU A 106 -37.30 30.79 -31.94
CA LEU A 106 -37.17 31.78 -32.98
C LEU A 106 -36.03 31.50 -33.96
N ALA A 107 -34.86 31.07 -33.40
CA ALA A 107 -33.73 30.65 -34.23
C ALA A 107 -34.08 29.42 -35.08
N SER A 108 -34.73 28.44 -34.47
CA SER A 108 -35.19 27.24 -35.18
C SER A 108 -36.09 27.56 -36.33
N ASP A 109 -37.07 28.45 -36.13
CA ASP A 109 -38.00 28.87 -37.19
C ASP A 109 -37.29 29.60 -38.35
N VAL A 110 -36.31 30.43 -38.04
CA VAL A 110 -35.46 31.09 -39.04
C VAL A 110 -34.63 30.08 -39.81
N PHE A 111 -34.04 29.10 -39.12
CA PHE A 111 -33.28 28.05 -39.79
C PHE A 111 -34.18 27.17 -40.70
N TRP A 112 -35.39 26.85 -40.25
CA TRP A 112 -36.36 26.12 -41.04
C TRP A 112 -36.71 26.87 -42.34
N GLN A 113 -36.98 28.18 -42.25
CA GLN A 113 -37.25 29.01 -43.43
C GLN A 113 -36.04 29.12 -44.34
N LEU A 114 -34.82 29.19 -43.78
CA LEU A 114 -33.59 29.20 -44.57
C LEU A 114 -33.38 27.87 -45.29
N ASP A 115 -33.59 26.77 -44.57
CA ASP A 115 -33.45 25.41 -45.12
C ASP A 115 -34.45 25.19 -46.29
N GLU A 116 -35.69 25.61 -46.10
CA GLU A 116 -36.71 25.54 -47.18
C GLU A 116 -36.29 26.34 -48.44
N LYS A 117 -35.74 27.55 -48.25
CA LYS A 117 -35.23 28.36 -49.37
C LYS A 117 -34.01 27.71 -50.04
N ILE A 118 -33.08 27.17 -49.22
CA ILE A 118 -31.89 26.47 -49.72
C ILE A 118 -32.33 25.25 -50.53
N ASN A 119 -33.23 24.45 -50.00
CA ASN A 119 -33.74 23.25 -50.66
C ASN A 119 -34.46 23.58 -51.97
N SER A 120 -35.24 24.69 -52.00
CA SER A 120 -35.87 25.17 -53.24
C SER A 120 -34.86 25.59 -54.29
N VAL A 121 -33.79 26.33 -53.85
CA VAL A 121 -32.72 26.76 -54.79
C VAL A 121 -31.89 25.55 -55.23
N ALA A 122 -31.55 24.66 -54.30
CA ALA A 122 -30.82 23.43 -54.58
C ALA A 122 -31.59 22.55 -55.59
N GLY A 123 -32.88 22.39 -55.39
CA GLY A 123 -33.75 21.67 -56.36
C GLY A 123 -33.71 22.26 -57.79
N LYS A 124 -33.72 23.59 -57.91
CA LYS A 124 -33.57 24.25 -59.17
C LYS A 124 -32.23 24.09 -59.86
N ILE A 125 -31.13 24.13 -59.00
CA ILE A 125 -29.76 23.93 -59.47
C ILE A 125 -29.54 22.48 -59.91
N ILE A 126 -30.06 21.51 -59.12
CA ILE A 126 -29.98 20.08 -59.44
C ILE A 126 -30.73 19.86 -60.82
N HIS A 127 -31.94 20.37 -60.97
CA HIS A 127 -32.71 20.20 -62.25
C HIS A 127 -31.95 20.80 -63.45
N LEU A 128 -31.36 21.99 -63.29
CA LEU A 128 -30.51 22.58 -64.32
C LEU A 128 -29.24 21.77 -64.57
N GLY A 129 -28.63 21.25 -63.49
CA GLY A 129 -27.53 20.37 -63.63
C GLY A 129 -27.83 19.07 -64.34
N GLU A 130 -28.95 18.45 -64.02
CA GLU A 130 -29.44 17.23 -64.71
C GLU A 130 -29.69 17.47 -66.19
N GLN A 131 -30.28 18.62 -66.57
CA GLN A 131 -30.49 18.95 -67.98
C GLN A 131 -29.14 19.14 -68.72
N LEU A 132 -28.18 19.82 -68.10
CA LEU A 132 -26.85 20.00 -68.67
C LEU A 132 -26.09 18.68 -68.76
N GLU A 133 -26.21 17.86 -67.75
CA GLU A 133 -25.55 16.55 -67.67
C GLU A 133 -26.12 15.58 -68.70
N ASN A 134 -27.46 15.59 -68.91
CA ASN A 134 -28.12 14.75 -69.84
C ASN A 134 -27.74 15.07 -71.32
N VAL A 135 -27.24 16.27 -71.58
CA VAL A 135 -26.83 16.67 -72.98
C VAL A 135 -25.31 16.51 -73.14
N ASN A 136 -24.53 16.90 -72.15
CA ASN A 136 -23.06 16.97 -72.27
C ASN A 136 -22.35 15.60 -71.90
N THR A 137 -22.94 14.84 -70.98
CA THR A 137 -22.36 13.54 -70.57
C THR A 137 -22.32 12.53 -71.73
N PRO A 138 -23.38 12.32 -72.52
CA PRO A 138 -23.30 11.39 -73.67
C PRO A 138 -22.29 11.83 -74.72
N ARG A 139 -22.20 13.15 -75.02
CA ARG A 139 -21.15 13.64 -75.90
C ARG A 139 -19.73 13.42 -75.41
N SER A 140 -19.46 13.74 -74.17
CA SER A 140 -18.15 13.53 -73.57
C SER A 140 -17.76 12.06 -73.57
N ARG A 141 -18.69 11.17 -73.17
CA ARG A 141 -18.46 9.70 -73.19
C ARG A 141 -18.21 9.16 -74.62
N THR A 142 -18.89 9.72 -75.63
CA THR A 142 -18.66 9.27 -77.00
C THR A 142 -17.28 9.67 -77.52
N VAL A 143 -16.78 10.87 -77.19
CA VAL A 143 -15.45 11.34 -77.57
C VAL A 143 -14.38 10.51 -76.82
N GLU A 144 -14.61 10.24 -75.51
CA GLU A 144 -13.73 9.42 -74.73
C GLU A 144 -13.67 7.97 -75.24
N ALA A 145 -14.84 7.39 -75.55
CA ALA A 145 -14.91 6.05 -76.13
C ALA A 145 -14.22 5.98 -77.51
N GLN A 146 -14.31 6.98 -78.35
CA GLN A 146 -13.60 7.06 -79.61
C GLN A 146 -12.08 7.13 -79.43
N THR A 147 -11.59 7.92 -78.48
CA THR A 147 -10.19 8.00 -78.16
C THR A 147 -9.62 6.69 -77.56
N LEU A 148 -10.38 6.03 -76.69
CA LEU A 148 -10.00 4.72 -76.14
C LEU A 148 -9.98 3.62 -77.18
N LEU A 149 -10.96 3.62 -78.13
CA LEU A 149 -10.96 2.69 -79.26
C LEU A 149 -9.72 2.88 -80.16
N ASN A 150 -9.34 4.12 -80.44
CA ASN A 150 -8.15 4.40 -81.23
C ASN A 150 -6.89 3.84 -80.54
N TYR A 151 -6.74 4.02 -79.21
CA TYR A 151 -5.62 3.42 -78.46
C TYR A 151 -5.71 1.89 -78.45
N MET A 152 -6.93 1.31 -78.29
CA MET A 152 -7.12 -0.12 -78.33
C MET A 152 -6.68 -0.75 -79.64
N THR A 153 -6.92 -0.08 -80.78
CA THR A 153 -6.49 -0.58 -82.12
C THR A 153 -4.97 -0.75 -82.20
N GLU A 154 -4.18 0.08 -81.52
CA GLU A 154 -2.73 -0.07 -81.45
C GLU A 154 -2.27 -1.34 -80.76
N PHE A 155 -2.98 -1.75 -79.70
CA PHE A 155 -2.71 -3.00 -79.01
C PHE A 155 -3.15 -4.23 -79.78
N LEU A 156 -4.06 -4.08 -80.74
CA LEU A 156 -4.50 -5.14 -81.67
C LEU A 156 -3.49 -5.41 -82.80
N ILE A 157 -2.67 -4.42 -83.19
CA ILE A 157 -1.66 -4.54 -84.21
C ILE A 157 -0.49 -5.40 -83.74
N SER A 158 0.04 -6.28 -84.61
CA SER A 158 1.21 -7.08 -84.33
C SER A 158 2.47 -6.25 -84.42
N GLY A 159 2.89 -5.64 -83.29
CA GLY A 159 4.09 -4.77 -83.22
C GLY A 159 4.27 -4.15 -81.84
N PRO A 160 5.38 -3.44 -81.59
CA PRO A 160 5.55 -2.62 -80.39
C PRO A 160 4.55 -1.44 -80.41
N VAL A 161 4.04 -1.07 -79.25
CA VAL A 161 3.22 0.13 -79.07
C VAL A 161 4.13 1.37 -79.23
N VAL A 162 3.93 2.14 -80.29
CA VAL A 162 4.81 3.26 -80.69
C VAL A 162 4.20 4.63 -80.37
N ASN A 163 3.05 4.68 -79.76
CA ASN A 163 2.36 5.93 -79.46
C ASN A 163 3.14 6.77 -78.43
N ASP A 164 3.28 8.08 -78.77
CA ASP A 164 4.01 9.03 -77.91
C ASP A 164 3.51 9.11 -76.47
N ILE A 165 2.23 8.88 -76.24
CA ILE A 165 1.63 8.85 -74.89
C ILE A 165 2.29 7.80 -74.00
N PHE A 166 2.62 6.62 -74.55
CA PHE A 166 3.22 5.50 -73.76
C PHE A 166 4.75 5.50 -73.79
N THR A 167 5.38 6.32 -74.68
CA THR A 167 6.83 6.40 -74.82
C THR A 167 7.44 7.65 -74.17
N ASP A 168 6.70 8.74 -74.10
CA ASP A 168 7.13 10.00 -73.53
C ASP A 168 6.93 10.03 -71.99
N ALA A 169 8.02 10.17 -71.25
CA ALA A 169 8.00 10.26 -69.81
C ALA A 169 7.25 11.49 -69.28
N THR A 170 7.10 12.56 -70.06
CA THR A 170 6.40 13.77 -69.64
C THR A 170 4.89 13.60 -69.65
N ARG A 171 4.37 12.62 -70.39
CA ARG A 171 2.91 12.33 -70.53
C ARG A 171 2.49 11.11 -69.70
N LEU A 172 3.29 10.72 -68.69
CA LEU A 172 3.03 9.53 -67.86
C LEU A 172 1.65 9.56 -67.19
N TYR A 173 1.15 10.72 -66.79
CA TYR A 173 -0.18 10.86 -66.15
C TYR A 173 -1.31 10.58 -67.10
N GLU A 174 -1.19 11.06 -68.36
CA GLU A 174 -2.18 10.77 -69.41
C GLU A 174 -2.15 9.30 -69.81
N ALA A 175 -0.93 8.74 -69.94
CA ALA A 175 -0.74 7.32 -70.18
C ALA A 175 -1.36 6.44 -69.10
N ALA A 176 -1.29 6.86 -67.83
CA ALA A 176 -1.88 6.15 -66.68
C ALA A 176 -3.42 6.11 -66.78
N ASP A 177 -4.09 7.22 -67.06
CA ASP A 177 -5.55 7.26 -67.21
C ASP A 177 -6.01 6.37 -68.35
N VAL A 178 -5.34 6.48 -69.53
CA VAL A 178 -5.70 5.68 -70.69
C VAL A 178 -5.46 4.18 -70.47
N ILE A 179 -4.28 3.78 -69.96
CA ILE A 179 -3.99 2.34 -69.78
C ILE A 179 -4.88 1.68 -68.70
N GLN A 180 -5.28 2.42 -67.67
CA GLN A 180 -6.18 1.94 -66.64
C GLN A 180 -7.56 1.62 -67.23
N LYS A 181 -8.11 2.55 -68.06
CA LYS A 181 -9.38 2.35 -68.75
C LYS A 181 -9.31 1.22 -69.76
N LEU A 182 -8.19 1.12 -70.49
CA LEU A 182 -7.96 0.02 -71.41
C LEU A 182 -7.83 -1.31 -70.71
N TYR A 183 -7.18 -1.34 -69.53
CA TYR A 183 -7.09 -2.54 -68.71
C TYR A 183 -8.46 -3.03 -68.22
N ALA A 184 -9.33 -2.11 -67.76
CA ALA A 184 -10.70 -2.41 -67.38
C ALA A 184 -11.50 -2.99 -68.55
N ILE A 185 -11.45 -2.35 -69.72
CA ILE A 185 -12.10 -2.84 -70.96
C ILE A 185 -11.55 -4.21 -71.36
N ALA A 186 -10.24 -4.42 -71.27
CA ALA A 186 -9.58 -5.67 -71.59
C ALA A 186 -10.04 -6.84 -70.71
N GLN A 187 -10.43 -6.61 -69.45
CA GLN A 187 -10.97 -7.65 -68.58
C GLN A 187 -12.32 -8.19 -69.07
N ASP A 188 -13.15 -7.33 -69.67
CA ASP A 188 -14.49 -7.66 -70.18
C ASP A 188 -14.47 -8.28 -71.59
N LEU A 189 -13.30 -8.26 -72.28
CA LEU A 189 -13.19 -8.84 -73.61
C LEU A 189 -13.18 -10.37 -73.60
N PRO A 190 -13.75 -11.05 -74.63
CA PRO A 190 -13.72 -12.51 -74.76
C PRO A 190 -12.29 -13.04 -74.77
N PRO A 191 -11.94 -14.00 -73.87
CA PRO A 191 -10.56 -14.46 -73.73
C PRO A 191 -10.02 -15.17 -74.98
N GLU A 192 -10.87 -15.78 -75.79
CA GLU A 192 -10.46 -16.58 -76.92
C GLU A 192 -9.91 -15.77 -78.13
N LYS A 193 -10.38 -14.54 -78.31
CA LYS A 193 -10.06 -13.73 -79.50
C LYS A 193 -9.01 -12.64 -79.30
N PHE A 194 -8.74 -12.27 -78.08
CA PHE A 194 -7.90 -11.11 -77.72
C PHE A 194 -6.74 -11.42 -76.77
N VAL A 195 -6.27 -12.65 -76.70
CA VAL A 195 -5.23 -13.08 -75.75
C VAL A 195 -3.96 -12.26 -75.81
N ASP A 196 -3.45 -12.04 -77.03
CA ASP A 196 -2.18 -11.26 -77.20
C ASP A 196 -2.33 -9.81 -76.87
N SER A 197 -3.46 -9.19 -77.26
CA SER A 197 -3.75 -7.78 -76.95
C SER A 197 -3.94 -7.57 -75.43
N LYS A 198 -4.65 -8.47 -74.76
CA LYS A 198 -4.85 -8.46 -73.35
C LYS A 198 -3.50 -8.56 -72.63
N ARG A 199 -2.65 -9.46 -73.07
CA ARG A 199 -1.30 -9.64 -72.51
C ARG A 199 -0.40 -8.40 -72.74
N LYS A 200 -0.53 -7.72 -73.89
CA LYS A 200 0.21 -6.48 -74.17
C LYS A 200 -0.27 -5.32 -73.28
N ILE A 201 -1.60 -5.17 -73.11
CA ILE A 201 -2.20 -4.18 -72.22
C ILE A 201 -1.77 -4.44 -70.76
N GLU A 202 -1.79 -5.68 -70.27
CA GLU A 202 -1.36 -6.06 -68.95
C GLU A 202 0.12 -5.73 -68.70
N LYS A 203 1.00 -6.10 -69.61
CA LYS A 203 2.41 -5.74 -69.51
C LYS A 203 2.65 -4.24 -69.48
N LYS A 204 1.88 -3.47 -70.30
CA LYS A 204 2.03 -2.02 -70.31
C LYS A 204 1.45 -1.37 -69.07
N TYR A 205 0.37 -1.92 -68.53
CA TYR A 205 -0.22 -1.54 -67.25
C TYR A 205 0.81 -1.71 -66.11
N ASP A 206 1.44 -2.88 -65.98
CA ASP A 206 2.47 -3.15 -65.01
C ASP A 206 3.71 -2.25 -65.15
N GLU A 207 4.10 -1.91 -66.42
CA GLU A 207 5.19 -0.99 -66.70
C GLU A 207 4.89 0.44 -66.24
N VAL A 208 3.70 0.96 -66.57
CA VAL A 208 3.26 2.29 -66.16
C VAL A 208 3.09 2.37 -64.64
N GLU A 209 2.51 1.36 -64.05
CA GLU A 209 2.34 1.26 -62.59
C GLU A 209 3.68 1.33 -61.89
N ARG A 210 4.68 0.52 -62.33
CA ARG A 210 6.02 0.52 -61.74
C ARG A 210 6.70 1.90 -61.92
N ARG A 211 6.62 2.58 -63.05
CA ARG A 211 7.13 3.92 -63.24
C ARG A 211 6.48 4.95 -62.32
N LEU A 212 5.18 4.88 -62.14
CA LEU A 212 4.45 5.74 -61.22
C LEU A 212 4.92 5.57 -59.77
N ILE A 213 5.17 4.31 -59.36
CA ILE A 213 5.71 4.00 -58.01
C ILE A 213 7.13 4.51 -57.86
N GLU A 214 7.97 4.37 -58.92
CA GLU A 214 9.35 4.89 -58.93
C GLU A 214 9.39 6.44 -58.85
N ASP A 215 8.48 7.09 -59.59
CA ASP A 215 8.32 8.56 -59.58
C ASP A 215 7.77 9.04 -58.23
N PHE A 216 6.88 8.27 -57.62
CA PHE A 216 6.38 8.56 -56.27
C PHE A 216 7.51 8.46 -55.23
N ALA A 217 8.35 7.41 -55.29
CA ALA A 217 9.52 7.26 -54.48
C ALA A 217 10.54 8.41 -54.65
N THR A 218 10.70 8.91 -55.85
CA THR A 218 11.57 10.04 -56.14
C THR A 218 10.99 11.36 -55.63
N ALA A 219 9.68 11.57 -55.79
CA ALA A 219 8.97 12.72 -55.25
C ALA A 219 9.01 12.75 -53.70
N GLN A 220 8.97 11.59 -53.05
CA GLN A 220 9.11 11.46 -51.61
C GLN A 220 10.52 11.88 -51.16
N LYS A 221 11.59 11.47 -51.87
CA LYS A 221 12.95 11.86 -51.53
C LYS A 221 13.21 13.35 -51.69
N SER A 222 12.50 14.01 -52.63
CA SER A 222 12.57 15.46 -52.86
C SER A 222 11.59 16.26 -52.01
N GLU A 223 10.80 15.60 -51.17
CA GLU A 223 9.73 16.20 -50.31
C GLU A 223 8.67 17.02 -51.08
N ASP A 224 8.43 16.68 -52.35
CA ASP A 224 7.43 17.34 -53.17
C ASP A 224 6.02 16.80 -52.93
N ILE A 225 5.32 17.41 -51.95
CA ILE A 225 4.01 16.98 -51.50
C ILE A 225 2.93 17.03 -52.60
N GLU A 226 3.00 18.05 -53.49
CA GLU A 226 1.99 18.20 -54.54
C GLU A 226 2.16 17.12 -55.61
N LYS A 227 3.40 16.79 -55.97
CA LYS A 227 3.66 15.69 -56.90
C LYS A 227 3.26 14.35 -56.32
N MET A 228 3.61 14.11 -55.04
CA MET A 228 3.20 12.90 -54.31
C MET A 228 1.68 12.73 -54.26
N LYS A 229 0.92 13.82 -54.00
CA LYS A 229 -0.54 13.83 -53.98
C LYS A 229 -1.14 13.42 -55.31
N ARG A 230 -0.67 14.02 -56.39
CA ARG A 230 -1.15 13.70 -57.76
C ARG A 230 -0.88 12.24 -58.12
N LEU A 231 0.34 11.76 -57.83
CA LEU A 231 0.74 10.37 -58.06
C LEU A 231 -0.06 9.39 -57.21
N ALA A 232 -0.31 9.67 -55.93
CA ALA A 232 -1.11 8.86 -55.06
C ALA A 232 -2.58 8.78 -55.50
N GLN A 233 -3.13 9.89 -55.99
CA GLN A 233 -4.49 9.92 -56.57
C GLN A 233 -4.61 9.03 -57.80
N ILE A 234 -3.63 9.08 -58.69
CA ILE A 234 -3.61 8.23 -59.90
C ILE A 234 -3.42 6.76 -59.47
N LEU A 235 -2.46 6.48 -58.64
CA LEU A 235 -2.15 5.12 -58.15
C LEU A 235 -3.29 4.52 -57.33
N SER A 236 -4.18 5.33 -56.73
CA SER A 236 -5.34 4.82 -56.00
C SER A 236 -6.30 3.99 -56.87
N GLN A 237 -6.22 4.17 -58.20
CA GLN A 237 -7.01 3.45 -59.18
C GLN A 237 -6.26 2.22 -59.74
N PHE A 238 -4.99 2.03 -59.39
CA PHE A 238 -4.16 0.91 -59.81
C PHE A 238 -4.12 -0.18 -58.74
N LYS A 239 -3.81 -1.42 -59.17
CA LYS A 239 -3.66 -2.55 -58.26
C LYS A 239 -2.48 -2.39 -57.29
N GLY A 240 -1.41 -1.71 -57.71
CA GLY A 240 -0.21 -1.46 -56.96
C GLY A 240 -0.30 -0.32 -55.93
N TYR A 241 -1.49 0.20 -55.62
CA TYR A 241 -1.67 1.23 -54.61
C TYR A 241 -1.17 0.80 -53.23
N ALA A 242 -1.38 -0.47 -52.85
CA ALA A 242 -0.86 -1.01 -51.62
C ALA A 242 0.69 -1.00 -51.61
N GLN A 243 1.32 -1.28 -52.76
CA GLN A 243 2.78 -1.27 -52.89
C GLN A 243 3.33 0.18 -52.81
N CYS A 244 2.62 1.16 -53.34
CA CYS A 244 2.96 2.59 -53.20
C CYS A 244 2.98 2.99 -51.72
N ILE A 245 1.99 2.55 -50.93
CA ILE A 245 1.94 2.79 -49.49
C ILE A 245 3.13 2.12 -48.79
N ASP A 246 3.48 0.87 -49.18
CA ASP A 246 4.60 0.15 -48.59
C ASP A 246 5.94 0.85 -48.90
N VAL A 247 6.15 1.33 -50.13
CA VAL A 247 7.33 2.13 -50.53
C VAL A 247 7.42 3.43 -49.71
N TYR A 248 6.27 4.11 -49.52
CA TYR A 248 6.24 5.30 -48.67
C TYR A 248 6.68 5.00 -47.23
N ILE A 249 6.14 3.92 -46.65
CA ILE A 249 6.45 3.51 -45.28
C ILE A 249 7.95 3.14 -45.15
N GLU A 250 8.47 2.34 -46.06
CA GLU A 250 9.89 1.92 -46.04
C GLU A 250 10.87 3.09 -46.14
N GLN A 251 10.61 4.00 -47.07
CA GLN A 251 11.48 5.17 -47.23
C GLN A 251 11.40 6.13 -46.05
N SER A 252 10.22 6.35 -45.50
CA SER A 252 10.01 7.20 -44.31
C SER A 252 10.74 6.66 -43.08
N GLN A 253 11.02 5.37 -42.99
CA GLN A 253 11.71 4.72 -41.90
C GLN A 253 13.22 4.63 -42.06
N MET A 254 13.76 4.97 -43.23
CA MET A 254 15.21 5.00 -43.48
C MET A 254 15.92 6.21 -42.86
N THR A 255 15.18 7.24 -42.45
CA THR A 255 15.77 8.38 -41.72
C THR A 255 16.28 7.91 -40.36
N PRO A 256 17.56 8.10 -40.02
CA PRO A 256 18.10 7.69 -38.74
C PRO A 256 17.43 8.50 -37.65
N TYR A 257 16.87 7.78 -36.64
CA TYR A 257 16.42 8.42 -35.41
C TYR A 257 17.61 9.16 -34.80
N GLY A 258 17.51 10.47 -34.65
CA GLY A 258 18.61 11.35 -34.20
C GLY A 258 19.04 11.17 -32.75
N GLY A 259 18.81 10.02 -32.14
CA GLY A 259 19.17 9.75 -30.75
C GLY A 259 19.28 8.27 -30.44
N LYS A 260 19.92 7.96 -29.31
CA LYS A 260 20.10 6.60 -28.78
C LYS A 260 18.79 5.91 -28.34
N ASP A 261 17.70 6.64 -28.23
CA ASP A 261 16.42 6.16 -27.67
C ASP A 261 15.29 6.28 -28.70
N ILE A 262 14.80 5.13 -29.16
CA ILE A 262 13.76 5.04 -30.18
C ILE A 262 12.43 5.70 -29.76
N PHE A 263 12.08 5.62 -28.46
CA PHE A 263 10.79 6.13 -27.95
C PHE A 263 10.66 7.66 -28.05
N ILE A 264 11.77 8.39 -28.01
CA ILE A 264 11.77 9.86 -28.13
C ILE A 264 11.47 10.29 -29.57
N GLY A 265 11.91 9.48 -30.55
CA GLY A 265 11.80 9.81 -31.96
C GLY A 265 10.47 9.41 -32.62
N ILE A 266 9.80 8.36 -32.12
CA ILE A 266 8.61 7.80 -32.80
C ILE A 266 7.43 8.77 -32.83
N VAL A 267 7.05 9.39 -31.71
CA VAL A 267 5.89 10.27 -31.63
C VAL A 267 6.05 11.52 -32.52
N PRO A 268 7.16 12.27 -32.47
CA PRO A 268 7.38 13.39 -33.39
C PRO A 268 7.37 12.98 -34.86
N MET A 269 7.97 11.82 -35.17
CA MET A 269 7.98 11.27 -36.52
C MET A 269 6.56 10.93 -36.99
N CYS A 270 5.77 10.23 -36.18
CA CYS A 270 4.38 9.93 -36.50
C CYS A 270 3.56 11.19 -36.71
N LYS A 271 3.75 12.23 -35.91
CA LYS A 271 3.11 13.53 -36.08
C LYS A 271 3.47 14.18 -37.41
N HIS A 272 4.76 14.20 -37.75
CA HIS A 272 5.24 14.76 -39.01
C HIS A 272 4.67 14.02 -40.22
N HIS A 273 4.74 12.70 -40.22
CA HIS A 273 4.21 11.89 -41.32
C HIS A 273 2.69 11.91 -41.39
N TYR A 274 1.99 12.07 -40.28
CA TYR A 274 0.53 12.22 -40.30
C TYR A 274 0.08 13.44 -41.08
N GLU A 275 0.76 14.57 -40.93
CA GLU A 275 0.48 15.79 -41.68
C GLU A 275 0.73 15.61 -43.19
N ILE A 276 1.76 14.84 -43.54
CA ILE A 276 2.05 14.52 -44.95
C ILE A 276 1.02 13.54 -45.51
N ILE A 277 0.76 12.45 -44.79
CA ILE A 277 -0.20 11.41 -45.18
C ILE A 277 -1.59 12.00 -45.37
N LYS A 278 -2.02 12.92 -44.51
CA LYS A 278 -3.30 13.62 -44.61
C LYS A 278 -3.45 14.44 -45.90
N LYS A 279 -2.34 15.00 -46.41
CA LYS A 279 -2.32 15.81 -47.66
C LYS A 279 -2.21 14.96 -48.91
N VAL A 280 -1.49 13.84 -48.83
CA VAL A 280 -1.12 12.99 -50.00
C VAL A 280 -2.12 11.92 -50.29
N PHE A 281 -2.63 11.20 -49.30
CA PHE A 281 -3.44 10.01 -49.49
C PHE A 281 -4.94 10.27 -49.27
N SER A 282 -5.80 9.61 -50.03
CA SER A 282 -7.26 9.70 -49.92
C SER A 282 -7.79 9.07 -48.62
N ASN A 283 -7.15 8.02 -48.13
CA ASN A 283 -7.50 7.31 -46.88
C ASN A 283 -6.38 7.44 -45.83
N PRO A 284 -6.19 8.62 -45.25
CA PRO A 284 -5.03 8.87 -44.36
C PRO A 284 -4.99 7.99 -43.14
N GLN A 285 -6.15 7.63 -42.57
CA GLN A 285 -6.22 6.78 -41.40
C GLN A 285 -5.71 5.37 -41.65
N GLN A 286 -6.07 4.73 -42.76
CA GLN A 286 -5.58 3.39 -43.13
C GLN A 286 -4.07 3.38 -43.36
N VAL A 287 -3.58 4.40 -44.06
CA VAL A 287 -2.12 4.52 -44.32
C VAL A 287 -1.36 4.73 -43.03
N MET A 288 -1.89 5.57 -42.15
CA MET A 288 -1.25 5.84 -40.85
C MET A 288 -1.30 4.62 -39.94
N SER A 289 -2.41 3.87 -39.89
CA SER A 289 -2.49 2.60 -39.19
C SER A 289 -1.44 1.62 -39.68
N LYS A 290 -1.28 1.46 -41.01
CA LYS A 290 -0.26 0.58 -41.61
C LYS A 290 1.15 1.07 -41.31
N PHE A 291 1.37 2.36 -41.28
CA PHE A 291 2.65 2.98 -40.91
C PHE A 291 3.03 2.67 -39.45
N ILE A 292 2.10 2.85 -38.50
CA ILE A 292 2.30 2.55 -37.08
C ILE A 292 2.52 1.05 -36.87
N LEU A 293 1.71 0.19 -37.53
CA LEU A 293 1.90 -1.26 -37.48
C LEU A 293 3.29 -1.71 -37.90
N ASN A 294 3.81 -1.11 -38.99
CA ASN A 294 5.15 -1.44 -39.48
C ASN A 294 6.24 -1.02 -38.46
N ILE A 295 6.09 0.16 -37.81
CA ILE A 295 7.01 0.59 -36.74
C ILE A 295 7.00 -0.43 -35.60
N TYR A 296 5.84 -0.90 -35.18
CA TYR A 296 5.72 -1.90 -34.10
C TYR A 296 6.35 -3.23 -34.48
N GLN A 297 6.01 -3.76 -35.64
CA GLN A 297 6.46 -5.09 -36.09
C GLN A 297 7.96 -5.17 -36.41
N LEU A 298 8.54 -4.11 -36.96
CA LEU A 298 9.93 -4.11 -37.36
C LEU A 298 10.83 -3.38 -36.35
N LYS A 299 10.65 -2.10 -36.14
CA LYS A 299 11.58 -1.26 -35.38
C LYS A 299 11.49 -1.54 -33.88
N LEU A 300 10.30 -1.51 -33.34
CA LEU A 300 10.10 -1.69 -31.90
C LEU A 300 10.40 -3.13 -31.48
N HIS A 301 9.97 -4.10 -32.28
CA HIS A 301 10.27 -5.52 -32.05
C HIS A 301 11.78 -5.79 -32.05
N GLN A 302 12.50 -5.30 -33.07
CA GLN A 302 13.95 -5.47 -33.17
C GLN A 302 14.69 -4.78 -32.00
N TYR A 303 14.26 -3.58 -31.64
CA TYR A 303 14.84 -2.83 -30.51
C TYR A 303 14.62 -3.57 -29.19
N ALA A 304 13.41 -4.05 -28.95
CA ALA A 304 13.06 -4.82 -27.74
C ALA A 304 13.89 -6.10 -27.65
N MET A 305 13.99 -6.87 -28.76
CA MET A 305 14.79 -8.10 -28.81
C MET A 305 16.27 -7.82 -28.52
N THR A 306 16.85 -6.78 -29.13
CA THR A 306 18.28 -6.43 -28.90
C THR A 306 18.55 -6.05 -27.45
N LYS A 307 17.61 -5.34 -26.80
CA LYS A 307 17.78 -4.91 -25.40
C LYS A 307 17.50 -6.01 -24.39
N LEU A 308 16.67 -7.01 -24.73
CA LEU A 308 16.25 -8.11 -23.84
C LEU A 308 17.00 -9.42 -24.10
N ASP A 309 18.02 -9.41 -24.96
CA ASP A 309 18.81 -10.61 -25.28
C ASP A 309 19.72 -11.05 -24.11
N ASP A 310 20.26 -10.09 -23.36
CA ASP A 310 21.14 -10.36 -22.21
C ASP A 310 20.32 -10.69 -20.95
N LYS A 311 20.18 -11.98 -20.67
CA LYS A 311 19.51 -12.53 -19.48
C LYS A 311 20.46 -12.87 -18.33
N ARG A 312 21.77 -12.59 -18.46
CA ARG A 312 22.76 -12.97 -17.44
C ARG A 312 22.59 -12.21 -16.14
N ASP A 313 22.25 -10.93 -16.25
CA ASP A 313 21.92 -10.08 -15.12
C ASP A 313 20.38 -9.95 -15.01
N GLU A 314 19.78 -10.75 -14.13
CA GLU A 314 18.33 -10.80 -13.97
C GLU A 314 17.75 -9.47 -13.49
N GLU A 315 18.45 -8.74 -12.61
CA GLU A 315 17.98 -7.46 -12.10
C GLU A 315 17.91 -6.43 -13.23
N LYS A 316 18.95 -6.37 -14.05
CA LYS A 316 19.00 -5.48 -15.20
C LYS A 316 17.97 -5.88 -16.26
N TYR A 317 17.83 -7.18 -16.52
CA TYR A 317 16.84 -7.71 -17.45
C TYR A 317 15.41 -7.34 -17.04
N LEU A 318 15.03 -7.58 -15.76
CA LEU A 318 13.70 -7.28 -15.25
C LEU A 318 13.38 -5.78 -15.25
N LYS A 319 14.37 -4.93 -14.91
CA LYS A 319 14.23 -3.47 -14.99
C LYS A 319 14.03 -3.02 -16.44
N THR A 320 14.86 -3.54 -17.35
CA THR A 320 14.78 -3.21 -18.78
C THR A 320 13.45 -3.66 -19.38
N LEU A 321 13.00 -4.88 -19.05
CA LEU A 321 11.70 -5.39 -19.50
C LEU A 321 10.55 -4.50 -19.04
N TYR A 322 10.54 -4.13 -17.77
CA TYR A 322 9.53 -3.23 -17.21
C TYR A 322 9.53 -1.85 -17.88
N GLU A 323 10.71 -1.25 -18.06
CA GLU A 323 10.84 0.05 -18.70
C GLU A 323 10.38 0.02 -20.16
N LEU A 324 10.82 -0.96 -20.92
CA LEU A 324 10.46 -1.10 -22.34
C LEU A 324 8.95 -1.34 -22.47
N TYR A 325 8.38 -2.24 -21.68
CA TYR A 325 6.96 -2.54 -21.74
C TYR A 325 6.11 -1.34 -21.33
N SER A 326 6.45 -0.66 -20.22
CA SER A 326 5.74 0.53 -19.74
C SER A 326 5.83 1.68 -20.76
N ARG A 327 7.00 1.88 -21.37
CA ARG A 327 7.19 2.91 -22.41
C ARG A 327 6.46 2.56 -23.70
N THR A 328 6.35 1.28 -24.02
CA THR A 328 5.59 0.82 -25.20
C THR A 328 4.09 0.99 -24.97
N LEU A 329 3.58 0.71 -23.75
CA LEU A 329 2.18 1.00 -23.40
C LEU A 329 1.88 2.50 -23.46
N LYS A 330 2.78 3.34 -22.96
CA LYS A 330 2.62 4.79 -23.08
C LYS A 330 2.65 5.24 -24.55
N LEU A 331 3.57 4.67 -25.34
CA LEU A 331 3.61 4.93 -26.77
C LEU A 331 2.32 4.50 -27.46
N SER A 332 1.72 3.37 -27.08
CA SER A 332 0.43 2.94 -27.65
C SER A 332 -0.68 3.94 -27.35
N THR A 333 -0.75 4.49 -26.14
CA THR A 333 -1.74 5.54 -25.80
C THR A 333 -1.48 6.85 -26.57
N ASP A 334 -0.21 7.26 -26.72
CA ASP A 334 0.15 8.46 -27.45
C ASP A 334 -0.14 8.33 -28.95
N LEU A 335 -0.02 7.13 -29.54
CA LEU A 335 -0.26 6.86 -30.96
C LEU A 335 -1.73 6.53 -31.28
N GLN A 336 -2.55 6.17 -30.31
CA GLN A 336 -3.96 5.84 -30.48
C GLN A 336 -4.72 6.97 -31.17
N HIS A 337 -4.36 8.22 -30.90
CA HIS A 337 -4.98 9.41 -31.53
C HIS A 337 -4.80 9.44 -33.07
N TYR A 338 -3.79 8.77 -33.61
CA TYR A 338 -3.52 8.71 -35.06
C TYR A 338 -4.09 7.47 -35.74
N MET A 339 -4.72 6.57 -34.97
CA MET A 339 -5.36 5.34 -35.47
C MET A 339 -6.84 5.52 -35.75
N SER A 340 -7.41 4.60 -36.50
CA SER A 340 -8.86 4.53 -36.72
C SER A 340 -9.58 4.08 -35.45
N ALA A 341 -10.76 4.60 -35.16
CA ALA A 341 -11.56 4.24 -33.99
C ALA A 341 -11.94 2.74 -33.90
N MET A 342 -11.77 1.97 -34.98
CA MET A 342 -11.97 0.51 -34.98
C MET A 342 -10.75 -0.28 -34.45
N ASP A 343 -9.60 0.38 -34.29
CA ASP A 343 -8.32 -0.27 -33.99
C ASP A 343 -7.81 0.03 -32.55
N ASP A 344 -8.67 0.54 -31.67
CA ASP A 344 -8.30 1.00 -30.33
C ASP A 344 -7.53 -0.03 -29.49
N ASP A 345 -7.83 -1.31 -29.67
CA ASP A 345 -7.18 -2.40 -28.90
C ASP A 345 -6.03 -3.09 -29.66
N LEU A 346 -5.82 -2.74 -30.93
CA LEU A 346 -4.81 -3.40 -31.77
C LEU A 346 -3.38 -3.14 -31.29
N LEU A 347 -3.07 -1.89 -30.91
CA LEU A 347 -1.73 -1.52 -30.44
C LEU A 347 -1.37 -2.23 -29.12
N ASN A 348 -2.35 -2.40 -28.22
CA ASN A 348 -2.15 -3.15 -26.97
C ASN A 348 -1.91 -4.63 -27.26
N LYS A 349 -2.66 -5.22 -28.19
CA LYS A 349 -2.44 -6.61 -28.63
C LYS A 349 -1.07 -6.81 -29.27
N LEU A 350 -0.64 -5.88 -30.13
CA LEU A 350 0.69 -5.92 -30.72
C LEU A 350 1.79 -5.75 -29.67
N THR A 351 1.60 -4.86 -28.71
CA THR A 351 2.51 -4.73 -27.56
C THR A 351 2.65 -6.07 -26.83
N GLN A 352 1.52 -6.70 -26.51
CA GLN A 352 1.53 -8.03 -25.88
C GLN A 352 2.25 -9.07 -26.73
N GLN A 353 2.04 -9.09 -28.05
CA GLN A 353 2.70 -10.03 -28.98
C GLN A 353 4.21 -9.84 -29.02
N ILE A 354 4.70 -8.58 -29.08
CA ILE A 354 6.15 -8.28 -29.08
C ILE A 354 6.81 -8.84 -27.82
N PHE A 355 6.19 -8.68 -26.68
CA PHE A 355 6.75 -9.09 -25.39
C PHE A 355 6.29 -10.49 -24.93
N GLN A 356 5.44 -11.20 -25.66
CA GLN A 356 4.80 -12.44 -25.25
C GLN A 356 5.78 -13.48 -24.70
N LYS A 357 6.91 -13.71 -25.39
CA LYS A 357 7.93 -14.66 -24.97
C LYS A 357 8.56 -14.28 -23.62
N HIS A 358 8.71 -13.00 -23.35
CA HIS A 358 9.29 -12.48 -22.11
C HIS A 358 8.25 -12.47 -20.99
N LEU A 359 7.00 -12.10 -21.30
CA LEU A 359 5.89 -12.09 -20.34
C LEU A 359 5.52 -13.49 -19.86
N ALA A 360 5.57 -14.49 -20.74
CA ALA A 360 5.29 -15.89 -20.38
C ALA A 360 6.27 -16.46 -19.33
N THR A 361 7.54 -16.03 -19.36
CA THR A 361 8.58 -16.50 -18.43
C THR A 361 8.87 -15.50 -17.31
N TYR A 362 8.27 -14.32 -17.35
CA TYR A 362 8.55 -13.20 -16.45
C TYR A 362 8.39 -13.59 -14.97
N VAL A 363 7.25 -14.15 -14.60
CA VAL A 363 6.91 -14.44 -13.19
C VAL A 363 7.89 -15.45 -12.58
N GLU A 364 8.35 -16.41 -13.39
CA GLU A 364 9.32 -17.41 -12.93
C GLU A 364 10.68 -16.76 -12.67
N ILE A 365 11.16 -15.93 -13.60
CA ILE A 365 12.42 -15.19 -13.46
C ILE A 365 12.33 -14.22 -12.27
N GLU A 366 11.23 -13.48 -12.13
CA GLU A 366 11.00 -12.55 -11.02
C GLU A 366 10.99 -13.29 -9.66
N SER A 367 10.32 -14.45 -9.61
CA SER A 367 10.28 -15.30 -8.40
C SER A 367 11.66 -15.81 -8.00
N GLN A 368 12.45 -16.28 -8.98
CA GLN A 368 13.82 -16.75 -8.76
C GLN A 368 14.75 -15.60 -8.33
N PHE A 369 14.63 -14.45 -8.98
CA PHE A 369 15.38 -13.24 -8.63
C PHE A 369 15.08 -12.79 -7.20
N LEU A 370 13.79 -12.62 -6.85
CA LEU A 370 13.38 -12.20 -5.50
C LEU A 370 13.82 -13.20 -4.43
N THR A 371 13.68 -14.50 -4.72
CA THR A 371 14.15 -15.59 -3.86
C THR A 371 15.65 -15.49 -3.58
N ARG A 372 16.46 -15.37 -4.63
CA ARG A 372 17.92 -15.27 -4.50
C ARG A 372 18.33 -13.99 -3.78
N LYS A 373 17.68 -12.88 -4.08
CA LYS A 373 17.97 -11.59 -3.46
C LYS A 373 17.65 -11.61 -1.97
N CYS A 374 16.46 -12.07 -1.57
CA CYS A 374 16.09 -12.22 -0.17
C CYS A 374 17.03 -13.19 0.57
N ALA A 375 17.34 -14.33 -0.04
CA ALA A 375 18.28 -15.29 0.57
C ALA A 375 19.69 -14.70 0.77
N SER A 376 20.23 -14.01 -0.25
CA SER A 376 21.54 -13.37 -0.18
C SER A 376 21.60 -12.26 0.87
N GLU A 377 20.58 -11.42 0.98
CA GLU A 377 20.55 -10.36 2.01
C GLU A 377 20.45 -10.96 3.42
N LEU A 378 19.67 -12.03 3.58
CA LEU A 378 19.56 -12.76 4.84
C LEU A 378 20.88 -13.41 5.23
N GLU A 379 21.56 -14.05 4.28
CA GLU A 379 22.87 -14.68 4.50
C GLU A 379 23.95 -13.64 4.88
N LYS A 380 24.01 -12.51 4.16
CA LYS A 380 24.89 -11.39 4.49
C LYS A 380 24.65 -10.87 5.91
N PHE A 381 23.39 -10.73 6.28
CA PHE A 381 23.01 -10.26 7.61
C PHE A 381 23.52 -11.22 8.70
N TYR A 382 23.23 -12.52 8.60
CA TYR A 382 23.70 -13.49 9.60
C TYR A 382 25.22 -13.66 9.59
N ALA A 383 25.87 -13.58 8.43
CA ALA A 383 27.32 -13.57 8.32
C ALA A 383 27.94 -12.36 9.02
N SER A 384 27.34 -11.16 8.90
CA SER A 384 27.80 -9.95 9.59
C SER A 384 27.71 -10.06 11.12
N LYS A 385 26.80 -10.92 11.61
CA LYS A 385 26.63 -11.22 13.03
C LYS A 385 27.42 -12.43 13.49
N ASN A 386 28.30 -13.00 12.67
CA ASN A 386 29.05 -14.23 12.92
C ASN A 386 28.16 -15.41 13.35
N HIS A 387 26.92 -15.43 12.87
CA HIS A 387 25.94 -16.45 13.22
C HIS A 387 25.70 -17.40 12.04
N GLN A 388 25.93 -18.69 12.24
CA GLN A 388 25.54 -19.73 11.28
C GLN A 388 24.12 -20.18 11.56
N LYS A 389 23.22 -19.91 10.62
CA LYS A 389 21.82 -20.31 10.72
C LYS A 389 21.71 -21.82 10.72
N LYS A 390 21.16 -22.41 11.78
CA LYS A 390 20.87 -23.85 11.87
C LYS A 390 19.60 -24.17 11.06
N PRO A 391 19.55 -25.25 10.25
CA PRO A 391 18.35 -25.64 9.53
C PRO A 391 17.16 -25.84 10.48
N ALA A 392 15.96 -25.45 10.03
CA ALA A 392 14.73 -25.48 10.84
C ALA A 392 14.38 -26.90 11.36
N GLU A 393 14.78 -27.96 10.65
CA GLU A 393 14.57 -29.35 11.05
C GLU A 393 15.33 -29.72 12.32
N ARG A 394 16.56 -29.23 12.50
CA ARG A 394 17.34 -29.43 13.74
C ARG A 394 16.77 -28.70 14.95
N PHE A 395 16.02 -27.62 14.72
CA PHE A 395 15.35 -26.89 15.81
C PHE A 395 14.18 -27.68 16.42
N GLN A 396 13.48 -28.49 15.60
CA GLN A 396 12.42 -29.38 16.09
C GLN A 396 13.01 -30.59 16.85
N GLU A 397 14.14 -31.11 16.43
CA GLU A 397 14.87 -32.17 17.14
C GLU A 397 15.41 -31.66 18.47
N LEU A 398 16.07 -30.49 18.52
CA LEU A 398 16.52 -29.86 19.76
C LEU A 398 15.37 -29.59 20.75
N LYS A 399 14.19 -29.23 20.22
CA LYS A 399 13.00 -29.03 21.06
C LYS A 399 12.45 -30.33 21.62
N ARG A 400 12.52 -31.45 20.87
CA ARG A 400 12.19 -32.78 21.37
C ARG A 400 13.19 -33.25 22.43
N ASP A 401 14.48 -33.08 22.17
CA ASP A 401 15.55 -33.47 23.06
C ASP A 401 15.50 -32.66 24.36
N MET A 402 15.20 -31.35 24.32
CA MET A 402 14.97 -30.54 25.51
C MET A 402 13.72 -30.93 26.28
N GLN A 403 12.61 -31.28 25.60
CA GLN A 403 11.40 -31.78 26.26
C GLN A 403 11.59 -33.13 26.90
N GLU A 404 12.41 -34.03 26.35
CA GLU A 404 12.81 -35.29 26.98
C GLU A 404 13.76 -35.11 28.13
N LEU A 405 14.72 -34.16 28.04
CA LEU A 405 15.64 -33.79 29.12
C LEU A 405 14.93 -33.16 30.33
N ILE A 406 13.87 -32.37 30.10
CA ILE A 406 13.03 -31.81 31.18
C ILE A 406 12.19 -32.92 31.85
N ARG A 407 11.83 -33.98 31.11
CA ARG A 407 11.09 -35.12 31.68
C ARG A 407 11.98 -36.06 32.51
N THR A 408 13.25 -36.16 32.20
CA THR A 408 14.22 -36.93 32.98
C THR A 408 14.88 -35.99 33.97
N LYS A 409 14.45 -36.03 35.25
CA LYS A 409 15.08 -35.35 36.40
C LYS A 409 16.50 -35.90 36.65
N ALA A 410 17.42 -35.75 35.76
CA ALA A 410 18.82 -36.10 35.93
C ALA A 410 19.64 -34.79 35.94
N ASN A 411 20.47 -34.63 36.99
CA ASN A 411 21.53 -33.64 37.11
C ASN A 411 22.47 -33.70 35.91
N ILE A 412 22.13 -33.00 34.83
CA ILE A 412 23.00 -32.82 33.69
C ILE A 412 23.35 -31.35 33.64
N ASN A 413 24.63 -31.06 33.63
CA ASN A 413 25.22 -29.76 33.32
C ASN A 413 24.45 -29.19 32.14
N ILE A 414 23.66 -28.13 32.42
CA ILE A 414 22.87 -27.41 31.43
C ILE A 414 23.81 -27.07 30.29
N ALA A 415 23.55 -27.63 29.12
CA ALA A 415 24.25 -27.25 27.89
C ALA A 415 24.29 -25.72 27.86
N GLN A 416 25.50 -25.17 27.71
CA GLN A 416 25.73 -23.74 27.69
C GLN A 416 24.70 -23.13 26.74
N VAL A 417 23.77 -22.39 27.32
CA VAL A 417 22.86 -21.51 26.53
C VAL A 417 23.83 -20.58 25.81
N GLU A 418 23.87 -20.65 24.48
CA GLU A 418 24.71 -19.77 23.69
C GLU A 418 24.30 -18.34 24.03
N ASP A 419 25.09 -17.64 24.82
CA ASP A 419 24.84 -16.23 25.15
C ASP A 419 25.32 -15.37 23.98
N TYR A 420 24.38 -14.84 23.26
CA TYR A 420 24.63 -13.94 22.13
C TYR A 420 24.83 -12.48 22.56
N GLY A 421 25.12 -12.19 23.81
CA GLY A 421 25.44 -10.85 24.31
C GLY A 421 24.29 -9.86 24.18
N GLY A 422 23.03 -10.33 24.21
CA GLY A 422 21.84 -9.48 24.06
C GLY A 422 21.50 -9.12 22.61
N GLU A 423 22.13 -9.74 21.60
CA GLU A 423 21.80 -9.55 20.21
C GLU A 423 20.39 -10.11 19.89
N THR A 424 19.52 -9.28 19.33
CA THR A 424 18.13 -9.65 19.03
C THR A 424 18.00 -10.46 17.73
N PHE A 425 19.00 -10.47 16.87
CA PHE A 425 18.98 -11.03 15.52
C PHE A 425 17.84 -10.54 14.64
N LEU A 426 17.15 -9.48 15.05
CA LEU A 426 16.12 -8.78 14.28
C LEU A 426 16.68 -7.45 13.78
N SER A 427 16.53 -7.18 12.49
CA SER A 427 16.93 -5.93 11.88
C SER A 427 15.79 -5.29 11.11
N GLU A 428 15.41 -4.10 11.52
CA GLU A 428 14.46 -3.26 10.82
C GLU A 428 14.98 -2.85 9.43
N GLU A 429 16.28 -2.55 9.34
CA GLU A 429 16.94 -2.18 8.08
C GLU A 429 16.88 -3.30 7.06
N LEU A 430 17.13 -4.56 7.50
CA LEU A 430 17.00 -5.73 6.63
C LEU A 430 15.55 -5.91 6.19
N ALA A 431 14.59 -5.76 7.10
CA ALA A 431 13.18 -5.85 6.80
C ALA A 431 12.75 -4.79 5.78
N ILE A 432 13.14 -3.53 5.98
CA ILE A 432 12.86 -2.43 5.06
C ILE A 432 13.44 -2.73 3.67
N LYS A 433 14.66 -3.23 3.60
CA LYS A 433 15.30 -3.58 2.33
C LYS A 433 14.56 -4.69 1.59
N MET A 434 14.20 -5.77 2.29
CA MET A 434 13.41 -6.86 1.71
C MET A 434 12.03 -6.39 1.23
N LEU A 435 11.38 -5.52 2.00
CA LEU A 435 10.09 -4.91 1.65
C LEU A 435 10.23 -4.03 0.41
N GLN A 436 11.28 -3.23 0.30
CA GLN A 436 11.56 -2.39 -0.87
C GLN A 436 11.79 -3.23 -2.13
N ASP A 437 12.59 -4.29 -2.02
CA ASP A 437 12.87 -5.20 -3.14
C ASP A 437 11.59 -5.92 -3.59
N ALA A 438 10.79 -6.42 -2.63
CA ALA A 438 9.49 -7.03 -2.92
C ALA A 438 8.50 -6.04 -3.53
N ASN A 439 8.44 -4.79 -3.04
CA ASN A 439 7.58 -3.76 -3.60
C ASN A 439 7.98 -3.40 -5.04
N ALA A 440 9.27 -3.35 -5.33
CA ALA A 440 9.75 -3.17 -6.70
C ALA A 440 9.32 -4.33 -7.62
N SER A 441 9.38 -5.58 -7.13
CA SER A 441 8.89 -6.77 -7.84
C SER A 441 7.37 -6.74 -8.04
N LEU A 442 6.60 -6.37 -7.02
CA LEU A 442 5.14 -6.23 -7.10
C LEU A 442 4.72 -5.13 -8.08
N LYS A 443 5.44 -4.00 -8.12
CA LYS A 443 5.21 -2.92 -9.11
C LYS A 443 5.43 -3.40 -10.54
N ARG A 444 6.50 -4.16 -10.79
CA ARG A 444 6.73 -4.78 -12.10
C ARG A 444 5.64 -5.78 -12.43
N CYS A 445 5.24 -6.60 -11.47
CA CYS A 445 4.20 -7.60 -11.65
C CYS A 445 2.86 -7.00 -12.06
N ARG A 446 2.45 -5.88 -11.48
CA ARG A 446 1.20 -5.18 -11.85
C ARG A 446 1.15 -4.76 -13.32
N VAL A 447 2.28 -4.40 -13.88
CA VAL A 447 2.36 -3.91 -15.26
C VAL A 447 2.59 -5.05 -16.26
N LEU A 448 3.38 -6.06 -15.87
CA LEU A 448 3.82 -7.13 -16.77
C LEU A 448 2.92 -8.37 -16.75
N SER A 449 2.00 -8.49 -15.80
CA SER A 449 1.06 -9.62 -15.74
C SER A 449 -0.27 -9.28 -16.39
N ASN A 450 -0.89 -10.28 -17.02
CA ASN A 450 -2.25 -10.18 -17.52
C ASN A 450 -3.24 -10.09 -16.35
N GLU A 451 -4.38 -9.46 -16.55
CA GLU A 451 -5.40 -9.27 -15.51
C GLU A 451 -5.87 -10.58 -14.86
N THR A 452 -5.97 -11.65 -15.64
CA THR A 452 -6.37 -12.99 -15.16
C THR A 452 -5.35 -13.62 -14.23
N ASP A 453 -4.05 -13.43 -14.51
CA ASP A 453 -2.95 -14.08 -13.81
C ASP A 453 -2.38 -13.20 -12.69
N LEU A 454 -2.65 -11.90 -12.75
CA LEU A 454 -2.13 -10.91 -11.81
C LEU A 454 -2.33 -11.29 -10.34
N PRO A 455 -3.54 -11.71 -9.87
CA PRO A 455 -3.73 -12.06 -8.47
C PRO A 455 -2.86 -13.24 -8.03
N SER A 456 -2.72 -14.25 -8.91
CA SER A 456 -1.89 -15.43 -8.64
C SER A 456 -0.42 -15.07 -8.54
N ASN A 457 0.04 -14.22 -9.46
CA ASN A 457 1.43 -13.81 -9.54
C ASN A 457 1.82 -12.92 -8.35
N ILE A 458 0.94 -11.99 -7.97
CA ILE A 458 1.11 -11.14 -6.79
C ILE A 458 1.20 -11.98 -5.52
N ILE A 459 0.32 -12.96 -5.34
CA ILE A 459 0.36 -13.87 -4.18
C ILE A 459 1.65 -14.67 -4.17
N LYS A 460 2.08 -15.22 -5.31
CA LYS A 460 3.33 -15.98 -5.44
C LYS A 460 4.55 -15.16 -5.01
N LEU A 461 4.65 -13.90 -5.44
CA LEU A 461 5.75 -13.01 -5.05
C LEU A 461 5.67 -12.61 -3.57
N ASN A 462 4.46 -12.36 -3.07
CA ASN A 462 4.27 -12.05 -1.66
C ASN A 462 4.57 -13.25 -0.75
N ASP A 463 4.24 -14.47 -1.17
CA ASP A 463 4.58 -15.69 -0.42
C ASP A 463 6.10 -15.86 -0.27
N ILE A 464 6.91 -15.45 -1.25
CA ILE A 464 8.36 -15.41 -1.15
C ILE A 464 8.80 -14.43 -0.05
N LEU A 465 8.23 -13.21 -0.06
CA LEU A 465 8.52 -12.23 0.99
C LEU A 465 8.14 -12.76 2.37
N LEU A 466 6.92 -13.31 2.53
CA LEU A 466 6.47 -13.90 3.79
C LEU A 466 7.39 -15.02 4.26
N LYS A 467 7.83 -15.88 3.34
CA LYS A 467 8.78 -16.95 3.67
C LYS A 467 10.08 -16.38 4.22
N TYR A 468 10.73 -15.46 3.53
CA TYR A 468 12.06 -14.98 3.94
C TYR A 468 12.00 -13.98 5.10
N LEU A 469 11.08 -13.03 5.07
CA LEU A 469 10.98 -12.01 6.11
C LEU A 469 10.38 -12.56 7.41
N MET A 470 9.25 -13.28 7.29
CA MET A 470 8.51 -13.69 8.49
C MET A 470 8.95 -15.06 9.00
N HIS A 471 9.09 -16.05 8.11
CA HIS A 471 9.45 -17.40 8.55
C HIS A 471 10.96 -17.53 8.81
N GLU A 472 11.80 -17.14 7.82
CA GLU A 472 13.24 -17.36 7.88
C GLU A 472 13.99 -16.31 8.73
N HIS A 473 13.44 -15.11 8.89
CA HIS A 473 14.05 -14.05 9.70
C HIS A 473 13.31 -13.84 11.03
N ALA A 474 12.08 -13.31 11.02
CA ALA A 474 11.39 -12.94 12.26
C ALA A 474 11.10 -14.16 13.16
N THR A 475 10.49 -15.22 12.61
CA THR A 475 10.16 -16.42 13.39
C THR A 475 11.41 -17.14 13.91
N TYR A 476 12.51 -17.15 13.13
CA TYR A 476 13.79 -17.70 13.54
C TYR A 476 14.41 -16.88 14.68
N ALA A 477 14.47 -15.56 14.55
CA ALA A 477 15.00 -14.67 15.58
C ALA A 477 14.16 -14.72 16.87
N LEU A 478 12.83 -14.81 16.77
CA LEU A 478 11.94 -15.06 17.90
C LEU A 478 12.28 -16.40 18.60
N GLY A 479 12.53 -17.44 17.81
CA GLY A 479 12.97 -18.73 18.35
C GLY A 479 14.28 -18.65 19.14
N LEU A 480 15.26 -17.91 18.63
CA LEU A 480 16.51 -17.64 19.33
C LEU A 480 16.25 -16.85 20.62
N GLY A 481 15.46 -15.77 20.53
CA GLY A 481 15.09 -14.96 21.69
C GLY A 481 14.41 -15.77 22.81
N LEU A 482 13.51 -16.68 22.45
CA LEU A 482 12.84 -17.59 23.39
C LEU A 482 13.82 -18.54 24.13
N ASN A 483 14.86 -19.00 23.43
CA ASN A 483 15.84 -19.93 24.01
C ASN A 483 16.80 -19.27 25.00
N ILE A 484 16.99 -17.96 24.91
CA ILE A 484 17.89 -17.19 25.77
C ILE A 484 17.19 -16.80 27.09
N ILE A 485 15.86 -16.79 27.16
CA ILE A 485 15.13 -16.45 28.37
C ILE A 485 15.43 -17.53 29.43
N PRO A 486 16.01 -17.17 30.60
CA PRO A 486 16.35 -18.13 31.63
C PRO A 486 15.09 -18.83 32.16
N ILE A 487 15.24 -20.08 32.58
CA ILE A 487 14.17 -20.80 33.24
C ILE A 487 13.98 -20.17 34.64
N ALA A 488 12.72 -19.89 35.00
CA ALA A 488 12.40 -19.41 36.33
C ALA A 488 13.02 -20.33 37.40
N ASP A 489 13.52 -19.76 38.49
CA ASP A 489 14.12 -20.42 39.65
C ASP A 489 15.56 -20.96 39.47
N THR A 490 16.29 -20.64 38.41
CA THR A 490 17.66 -21.16 38.22
C THR A 490 18.79 -20.14 38.37
N GLY A 491 18.47 -18.81 38.30
CA GLY A 491 19.50 -17.77 38.25
C GLY A 491 19.64 -16.93 39.52
N ARG A 492 20.89 -16.78 40.04
CA ARG A 492 21.20 -15.80 41.10
C ARG A 492 21.25 -14.35 40.58
N GLN A 493 21.49 -14.18 39.28
CA GLN A 493 21.56 -12.86 38.66
C GLN A 493 20.20 -12.44 38.11
N PHE A 494 19.95 -11.12 38.10
CA PHE A 494 18.72 -10.57 37.50
C PHE A 494 18.64 -10.93 36.01
N PRO A 495 17.47 -11.41 35.52
CA PRO A 495 17.32 -11.83 34.14
C PRO A 495 17.46 -10.66 33.17
N HIS A 496 18.11 -10.88 32.06
CA HIS A 496 18.18 -9.88 30.99
C HIS A 496 16.80 -9.65 30.33
N LEU A 497 16.50 -8.39 30.06
CA LEU A 497 15.18 -7.95 29.54
C LEU A 497 15.12 -7.80 28.04
N TYR A 498 16.11 -8.26 27.28
CA TYR A 498 16.20 -8.05 25.84
C TYR A 498 15.07 -8.66 25.03
N PHE A 499 14.25 -9.57 25.57
CA PHE A 499 13.10 -10.08 24.86
C PHE A 499 12.05 -8.99 24.57
N PHE A 500 11.93 -7.97 25.41
CA PHE A 500 11.08 -6.81 25.11
C PHE A 500 11.54 -6.04 23.86
N ASP A 501 12.85 -5.92 23.64
CA ASP A 501 13.39 -5.31 22.42
C ASP A 501 13.09 -6.19 21.18
N VAL A 502 13.08 -7.51 21.33
CA VAL A 502 12.65 -8.46 20.29
C VAL A 502 11.17 -8.24 19.93
N VAL A 503 10.32 -8.07 20.95
CA VAL A 503 8.88 -7.78 20.74
C VAL A 503 8.70 -6.47 19.97
N GLN A 504 9.37 -5.41 20.42
CA GLN A 504 9.28 -4.09 19.78
C GLN A 504 9.69 -4.15 18.31
N LYS A 505 10.84 -4.74 17.99
CA LYS A 505 11.32 -4.88 16.62
C LYS A 505 10.40 -5.77 15.78
N THR A 506 9.86 -6.85 16.36
CA THR A 506 8.89 -7.69 15.65
C THR A 506 7.64 -6.92 15.29
N ASN A 507 7.09 -6.13 16.22
CA ASN A 507 5.92 -5.29 15.96
C ASN A 507 6.17 -4.30 14.82
N ILE A 508 7.33 -3.63 14.81
CA ILE A 508 7.69 -2.71 13.71
C ILE A 508 7.72 -3.46 12.36
N ILE A 509 8.37 -4.64 12.32
CA ILE A 509 8.44 -5.44 11.08
C ILE A 509 7.06 -5.89 10.62
N VAL A 510 6.20 -6.31 11.55
CA VAL A 510 4.81 -6.71 11.24
C VAL A 510 4.01 -5.55 10.69
N HIS A 511 4.07 -4.37 11.32
CA HIS A 511 3.38 -3.18 10.83
C HIS A 511 3.84 -2.75 9.43
N LEU A 512 5.15 -2.73 9.18
CA LEU A 512 5.69 -2.44 7.85
C LEU A 512 5.21 -3.43 6.79
N LEU A 513 5.16 -4.73 7.13
CA LEU A 513 4.63 -5.75 6.25
C LEU A 513 3.13 -5.58 6.00
N GLU A 514 2.35 -5.28 7.04
CA GLU A 514 0.91 -5.05 6.93
C GLU A 514 0.58 -3.86 6.03
N ASP A 515 1.29 -2.76 6.20
CA ASP A 515 1.15 -1.58 5.37
C ASP A 515 1.45 -1.91 3.89
N GLN A 516 2.54 -2.62 3.63
CA GLN A 516 2.86 -3.06 2.26
C GLN A 516 1.81 -4.03 1.70
N CYS A 517 1.32 -4.96 2.49
CA CYS A 517 0.26 -5.88 2.05
C CYS A 517 -1.02 -5.11 1.69
N ASN A 518 -1.43 -4.16 2.53
CA ASN A 518 -2.65 -3.38 2.32
C ASN A 518 -2.52 -2.44 1.11
N THR A 519 -1.35 -1.86 0.88
CA THR A 519 -1.12 -0.93 -0.24
C THR A 519 -0.79 -1.63 -1.55
N SER A 520 -0.08 -2.76 -1.49
CA SER A 520 0.48 -3.39 -2.69
C SER A 520 -0.15 -4.72 -3.09
N VAL A 521 -0.69 -5.51 -2.17
CA VAL A 521 -1.24 -6.85 -2.46
C VAL A 521 -2.77 -6.82 -2.48
N VAL A 522 -3.39 -6.34 -1.41
CA VAL A 522 -4.86 -6.35 -1.24
C VAL A 522 -5.61 -5.74 -2.43
N PRO A 523 -5.23 -4.57 -2.98
CA PRO A 523 -5.97 -3.99 -4.10
C PRO A 523 -6.01 -4.86 -5.35
N CYS A 524 -5.01 -5.75 -5.53
CA CYS A 524 -4.93 -6.63 -6.69
C CYS A 524 -5.69 -7.95 -6.50
N VAL A 525 -6.04 -8.32 -5.26
CA VAL A 525 -6.57 -9.66 -4.92
C VAL A 525 -7.99 -9.60 -4.36
N ILE A 526 -8.42 -8.46 -3.80
CA ILE A 526 -9.68 -8.30 -3.04
C ILE A 526 -10.93 -8.76 -3.81
N ASN A 527 -10.97 -8.54 -5.12
CA ASN A 527 -12.12 -8.91 -5.96
C ASN A 527 -11.99 -10.32 -6.57
N THR A 528 -11.11 -11.16 -6.04
CA THR A 528 -10.83 -12.49 -6.59
C THR A 528 -11.15 -13.61 -5.59
N PRO A 529 -11.45 -14.82 -6.05
CA PRO A 529 -11.68 -15.97 -5.17
C PRO A 529 -10.46 -16.31 -4.27
N LYS A 530 -9.26 -15.86 -4.67
CA LYS A 530 -8.01 -16.13 -3.95
C LYS A 530 -7.81 -15.22 -2.73
N TYR A 531 -8.62 -14.18 -2.57
CA TYR A 531 -8.52 -13.27 -1.43
C TYR A 531 -8.69 -13.97 -0.09
N SER A 532 -9.69 -14.83 0.02
CA SER A 532 -9.96 -15.59 1.26
C SER A 532 -8.80 -16.52 1.64
N GLU A 533 -8.19 -17.20 0.65
CA GLU A 533 -7.01 -18.04 0.88
C GLU A 533 -5.79 -17.23 1.32
N TYR A 534 -5.56 -16.09 0.68
CA TYR A 534 -4.48 -15.16 1.04
C TYR A 534 -4.63 -14.63 2.46
N ILE A 535 -5.82 -14.15 2.83
CA ILE A 535 -6.10 -13.64 4.18
C ILE A 535 -5.95 -14.75 5.22
N PHE A 536 -6.43 -15.95 4.92
CA PHE A 536 -6.26 -17.10 5.82
C PHE A 536 -4.79 -17.43 6.07
N LYS A 537 -3.97 -17.50 5.03
CA LYS A 537 -2.52 -17.73 5.15
C LYS A 537 -1.83 -16.62 5.97
N LYS A 538 -2.13 -15.34 5.66
CA LYS A 538 -1.59 -14.20 6.40
C LYS A 538 -1.96 -14.29 7.87
N ARG A 539 -3.23 -14.53 8.19
CA ARG A 539 -3.74 -14.64 9.55
C ARG A 539 -3.07 -15.78 10.32
N THR A 540 -2.99 -16.96 9.73
CA THR A 540 -2.32 -18.10 10.37
C THR A 540 -0.86 -17.81 10.71
N LEU A 541 -0.16 -17.09 9.82
CA LEU A 541 1.22 -16.68 10.06
C LEU A 541 1.31 -15.67 11.22
N MET A 542 0.41 -14.68 11.28
CA MET A 542 0.36 -13.71 12.37
C MET A 542 0.04 -14.37 13.70
N GLU A 543 -0.95 -15.25 13.76
CA GLU A 543 -1.29 -16.03 14.96
C GLU A 543 -0.09 -16.86 15.48
N GLN A 544 0.73 -17.41 14.58
CA GLN A 544 1.95 -18.14 14.98
C GLN A 544 3.02 -17.22 15.60
N ILE A 545 3.14 -15.99 15.09
CA ILE A 545 4.08 -15.00 15.62
C ILE A 545 3.58 -14.50 16.98
N GLU A 546 2.31 -14.12 17.06
CA GLU A 546 1.66 -13.68 18.30
C GLU A 546 1.82 -14.75 19.41
N ALA A 547 1.52 -16.01 19.10
CA ALA A 547 1.68 -17.10 20.07
C ALA A 547 3.13 -17.23 20.60
N LYS A 548 4.14 -16.97 19.74
CA LYS A 548 5.55 -16.97 20.19
C LYS A 548 5.90 -15.73 21.00
N LEU A 549 5.37 -14.58 20.65
CA LEU A 549 5.54 -13.34 21.42
C LEU A 549 4.93 -13.49 22.82
N ASP A 550 3.69 -13.99 22.90
CA ASP A 550 3.01 -14.25 24.16
C ASP A 550 3.78 -15.25 25.03
N GLN A 551 4.25 -16.34 24.42
CA GLN A 551 5.08 -17.32 25.13
C GLN A 551 6.38 -16.70 25.68
N GLY A 552 7.00 -15.80 24.93
CA GLY A 552 8.22 -15.14 25.34
C GLY A 552 7.99 -14.09 26.42
N LEU A 553 6.93 -13.31 26.30
CA LEU A 553 6.51 -12.36 27.31
C LEU A 553 6.21 -13.08 28.63
N ASP A 554 5.40 -14.15 28.57
CA ASP A 554 5.06 -14.96 29.75
C ASP A 554 6.34 -15.55 30.44
N ARG A 555 7.26 -16.11 29.63
CA ARG A 555 8.53 -16.62 30.15
C ARG A 555 9.39 -15.53 30.77
N THR A 556 9.47 -14.34 30.15
CA THR A 556 10.25 -13.21 30.65
C THR A 556 9.65 -12.71 31.96
N LEU A 557 8.34 -12.56 32.06
CA LEU A 557 7.67 -12.21 33.31
C LEU A 557 7.92 -13.26 34.39
N ASN A 558 7.78 -14.55 34.06
CA ASN A 558 8.04 -15.64 34.98
C ASN A 558 9.52 -15.69 35.46
N ALA A 559 10.48 -15.38 34.58
CA ALA A 559 11.90 -15.30 34.97
C ALA A 559 12.15 -14.16 35.96
N VAL A 560 11.56 -12.98 35.73
CA VAL A 560 11.65 -11.83 36.64
C VAL A 560 10.99 -12.16 37.98
N ILE A 561 9.78 -12.68 37.97
CA ILE A 561 9.03 -13.04 39.17
C ILE A 561 9.72 -14.19 39.93
N GLY A 562 10.24 -15.19 39.22
CA GLY A 562 11.05 -16.26 39.81
C GLY A 562 12.30 -15.74 40.49
N TRP A 563 13.00 -14.77 39.85
CA TRP A 563 14.13 -14.10 40.49
C TRP A 563 13.72 -13.35 41.77
N VAL A 564 12.63 -12.58 41.75
CA VAL A 564 12.10 -11.88 42.94
C VAL A 564 11.83 -12.87 44.06
N LYS A 565 11.13 -13.98 43.76
CA LYS A 565 10.85 -15.05 44.74
C LYS A 565 12.12 -15.64 45.32
N LEU A 566 13.06 -16.01 44.47
CA LEU A 566 14.34 -16.60 44.91
C LEU A 566 15.16 -15.62 45.71
N TYR A 567 15.23 -14.35 45.27
CA TYR A 567 15.97 -13.29 45.95
C TYR A 567 15.39 -13.02 47.34
N LEU A 568 14.07 -12.84 47.47
CA LEU A 568 13.41 -12.66 48.77
C LEU A 568 13.61 -13.88 49.67
N THR A 569 13.54 -15.09 49.13
CA THR A 569 13.75 -16.32 49.92
C THR A 569 15.17 -16.46 50.47
N ASN A 570 16.18 -16.05 49.69
CA ASN A 570 17.59 -16.22 50.05
C ASN A 570 18.16 -15.05 50.86
N GLU A 571 17.79 -13.83 50.51
CA GLU A 571 18.42 -12.62 51.07
C GLU A 571 17.60 -11.98 52.19
N GLN A 572 16.28 -12.18 52.23
CA GLN A 572 15.45 -11.65 53.30
C GLN A 572 15.53 -12.57 54.53
N LYS A 573 16.16 -12.10 55.55
CA LYS A 573 16.33 -12.87 56.78
C LYS A 573 15.08 -12.80 57.63
N LYS A 574 14.77 -13.87 58.36
CA LYS A 574 13.67 -13.87 59.34
C LYS A 574 13.87 -12.82 60.44
N THR A 575 15.11 -12.44 60.74
CA THR A 575 15.49 -11.38 61.67
C THR A 575 15.08 -9.98 61.19
N ASP A 576 14.88 -9.76 59.88
CA ASP A 576 14.52 -8.43 59.32
C ASP A 576 13.14 -8.01 59.80
N TYR A 577 12.24 -8.95 60.03
CA TYR A 577 10.88 -8.71 60.55
C TYR A 577 10.69 -9.14 62.00
N ASN A 578 11.79 -9.53 62.66
CA ASN A 578 11.80 -9.88 64.08
C ASN A 578 12.99 -9.19 64.78
N LYS A 579 12.99 -7.85 64.69
CA LYS A 579 14.08 -6.97 65.13
C LYS A 579 14.00 -6.68 66.61
N PRO A 580 15.15 -6.44 67.29
CA PRO A 580 15.13 -5.87 68.61
C PRO A 580 14.54 -4.45 68.58
N ASP A 581 13.82 -4.04 69.64
CA ASP A 581 13.09 -2.76 69.73
C ASP A 581 13.97 -1.52 69.59
N SER A 582 15.28 -1.66 69.56
CA SER A 582 16.26 -0.58 69.36
C SER A 582 16.68 -0.34 67.89
N ASP A 583 16.29 -1.21 66.95
CA ASP A 583 16.67 -1.13 65.55
C ASP A 583 15.53 -0.62 64.66
N PHE A 584 15.54 0.68 64.38
CA PHE A 584 14.52 1.40 63.59
C PHE A 584 14.87 1.54 62.11
N THR A 585 15.49 0.54 61.48
CA THR A 585 15.62 0.57 60.03
C THR A 585 14.25 0.49 59.39
N LEU A 586 13.87 1.53 58.59
CA LEU A 586 12.50 1.73 58.08
C LEU A 586 12.15 0.73 56.97
N THR A 587 13.11 0.38 56.12
CA THR A 587 12.90 -0.55 55.00
C THR A 587 13.95 -1.64 55.00
N SER A 588 13.58 -2.86 54.55
CA SER A 588 14.55 -3.94 54.41
C SER A 588 15.42 -3.74 53.18
N ALA A 589 16.69 -4.18 53.26
CA ALA A 589 17.64 -4.15 52.17
C ALA A 589 17.11 -4.99 50.97
N ALA A 590 16.45 -6.10 51.28
CA ALA A 590 15.85 -6.96 50.26
C ALA A 590 14.73 -6.25 49.46
N CYS A 591 13.84 -5.55 50.16
CA CYS A 591 12.81 -4.74 49.49
C CYS A 591 13.42 -3.67 48.59
N SER A 592 14.38 -2.88 49.11
CA SER A 592 15.04 -1.82 48.35
C SER A 592 15.69 -2.33 47.08
N HIS A 593 16.37 -3.47 47.16
CA HIS A 593 17.02 -4.10 46.01
C HIS A 593 16.01 -4.64 44.98
N VAL A 594 14.93 -5.27 45.43
CA VAL A 594 13.84 -5.73 44.54
C VAL A 594 13.19 -4.55 43.80
N VAL A 595 12.84 -3.47 44.52
CA VAL A 595 12.25 -2.26 43.92
C VAL A 595 13.20 -1.65 42.89
N GLN A 596 14.49 -1.54 43.19
CA GLN A 596 15.52 -1.03 42.29
C GLN A 596 15.57 -1.81 40.96
N ASN A 597 15.38 -3.14 40.99
CA ASN A 597 15.40 -3.98 39.79
C ASN A 597 14.05 -4.02 39.06
N ILE A 598 12.92 -3.76 39.72
CA ILE A 598 11.59 -3.75 39.11
C ILE A 598 11.35 -2.48 38.28
N HIS A 599 11.82 -1.32 38.71
CA HIS A 599 11.68 -0.07 37.94
C HIS A 599 12.18 -0.15 36.47
N PRO A 600 13.37 -0.74 36.19
CA PRO A 600 13.82 -0.99 34.82
C PRO A 600 12.84 -1.86 34.00
N VAL A 601 12.26 -2.91 34.64
CA VAL A 601 11.27 -3.79 33.97
C VAL A 601 10.06 -3.01 33.54
N ILE A 602 9.47 -2.23 34.45
CA ILE A 602 8.30 -1.40 34.16
C ILE A 602 8.58 -0.42 32.98
N ARG A 603 9.76 0.23 33.06
CA ARG A 603 10.17 1.16 31.99
C ARG A 603 10.38 0.47 30.66
N GLN A 604 10.97 -0.74 30.65
CA GLN A 604 11.19 -1.50 29.44
C GLN A 604 9.87 -1.97 28.82
N ILE A 605 8.91 -2.45 29.65
CA ILE A 605 7.56 -2.81 29.18
C ILE A 605 6.89 -1.59 28.54
N LYS A 606 6.91 -0.43 29.20
CA LYS A 606 6.32 0.82 28.70
C LYS A 606 6.99 1.33 27.42
N LYS A 607 8.27 1.07 27.23
CA LYS A 607 9.02 1.45 26.04
C LYS A 607 8.72 0.57 24.83
N CYS A 608 8.54 -0.73 25.06
CA CYS A 608 8.50 -1.73 23.99
C CYS A 608 7.10 -2.20 23.61
N LEU A 609 6.10 -1.89 24.42
CA LEU A 609 4.69 -2.25 24.19
C LEU A 609 3.82 -1.02 24.21
N ASP A 610 2.73 -1.06 23.42
CA ASP A 610 1.77 0.01 23.27
C ASP A 610 0.33 -0.44 23.53
N GLY A 611 -0.55 0.53 23.75
CA GLY A 611 -2.00 0.35 23.80
C GLY A 611 -2.48 -0.63 24.85
N GLU A 612 -3.42 -1.49 24.49
CA GLU A 612 -4.05 -2.45 25.40
C GLU A 612 -3.10 -3.58 25.81
N ASN A 613 -2.22 -4.00 24.91
CA ASN A 613 -1.20 -5.03 25.20
C ASN A 613 -0.26 -4.59 26.33
N GLN A 614 0.16 -3.32 26.32
CA GLN A 614 0.97 -2.75 27.40
C GLN A 614 0.22 -2.83 28.74
N LYS A 615 -1.05 -2.43 28.79
CA LYS A 615 -1.86 -2.46 30.00
C LYS A 615 -2.04 -3.88 30.52
N GLN A 616 -2.33 -4.83 29.64
CA GLN A 616 -2.49 -6.24 30.04
C GLN A 616 -1.21 -6.83 30.63
N ILE A 617 -0.07 -6.59 30.00
CA ILE A 617 1.22 -7.09 30.47
C ILE A 617 1.62 -6.42 31.80
N LEU A 618 1.39 -5.11 31.96
CA LEU A 618 1.62 -4.41 33.21
C LEU A 618 0.72 -4.90 34.33
N ASN A 619 -0.56 -5.15 34.03
CA ASN A 619 -1.51 -5.76 34.97
C ASN A 619 -1.05 -7.16 35.42
N GLU A 620 -0.73 -8.01 34.43
CA GLU A 620 -0.30 -9.38 34.72
C GLU A 620 1.00 -9.40 35.55
N PHE A 621 1.96 -8.55 35.19
CA PHE A 621 3.19 -8.37 35.96
C PHE A 621 2.90 -7.95 37.42
N GLY A 622 2.03 -6.96 37.60
CA GLY A 622 1.65 -6.45 38.91
C GLY A 622 0.94 -7.49 39.79
N VAL A 623 0.04 -8.27 39.18
CA VAL A 623 -0.68 -9.36 39.88
C VAL A 623 0.30 -10.46 40.32
N ARG A 624 1.23 -10.89 39.43
CA ARG A 624 2.23 -11.90 39.75
C ARG A 624 3.19 -11.41 40.84
N LEU A 625 3.61 -10.14 40.76
CA LEU A 625 4.46 -9.50 41.74
C LEU A 625 3.77 -9.45 43.11
N HIS A 626 2.51 -9.00 43.16
CA HIS A 626 1.71 -9.01 44.38
C HIS A 626 1.66 -10.40 45.00
N ARG A 627 1.38 -11.43 44.20
CA ARG A 627 1.30 -12.82 44.68
C ARG A 627 2.60 -13.28 45.33
N VAL A 628 3.71 -13.03 44.67
CA VAL A 628 5.04 -13.45 45.23
C VAL A 628 5.35 -12.72 46.53
N ILE A 629 5.08 -11.42 46.62
CA ILE A 629 5.29 -10.65 47.85
C ILE A 629 4.36 -11.14 48.95
N TYR A 630 3.07 -11.35 48.61
CA TYR A 630 2.07 -11.89 49.52
C TYR A 630 2.48 -13.27 50.09
N ASP A 631 2.82 -14.20 49.20
CA ASP A 631 3.25 -15.56 49.58
C ASP A 631 4.55 -15.51 50.45
N HIS A 632 5.46 -14.60 50.11
CA HIS A 632 6.69 -14.43 50.86
C HIS A 632 6.45 -13.91 52.28
N LEU A 633 5.61 -12.87 52.46
CA LEU A 633 5.24 -12.34 53.76
C LEU A 633 4.59 -13.41 54.66
N GLN A 634 3.81 -14.34 54.08
CA GLN A 634 3.21 -15.45 54.83
C GLN A 634 4.23 -16.46 55.41
N THR A 635 5.46 -16.46 54.90
CA THR A 635 6.53 -17.34 55.42
C THR A 635 7.27 -16.74 56.61
N MET A 636 6.99 -15.46 56.92
CA MET A 636 7.70 -14.71 57.97
C MET A 636 6.92 -14.64 59.26
N SER A 637 7.56 -14.26 60.33
CA SER A 637 6.95 -13.91 61.61
C SER A 637 7.33 -12.49 62.00
N PHE A 638 6.39 -11.77 62.62
CA PHE A 638 6.53 -10.33 62.83
C PHE A 638 6.40 -9.99 64.34
N ASN A 639 7.39 -9.26 64.85
CA ASN A 639 7.21 -8.49 66.07
C ASN A 639 6.82 -7.05 65.77
N THR A 640 6.57 -6.20 66.73
CA THR A 640 6.11 -4.82 66.55
C THR A 640 7.04 -4.00 65.66
N ALA A 641 8.34 -4.06 65.89
CA ALA A 641 9.36 -3.35 65.11
C ALA A 641 9.45 -3.92 63.68
N GLY A 642 9.35 -5.25 63.52
CA GLY A 642 9.31 -5.92 62.22
C GLY A 642 8.04 -5.66 61.43
N ALA A 643 6.88 -5.51 62.09
CA ALA A 643 5.63 -5.12 61.47
C ALA A 643 5.71 -3.71 60.86
N MET A 644 6.38 -2.77 61.56
CA MET A 644 6.65 -1.43 61.00
C MET A 644 7.54 -1.53 59.74
N CYS A 645 8.57 -2.33 59.76
CA CYS A 645 9.44 -2.57 58.60
C CYS A 645 8.63 -3.17 57.42
N ALA A 646 7.77 -4.18 57.68
CA ALA A 646 6.95 -4.77 56.64
C ALA A 646 5.95 -3.76 56.02
N ILE A 647 5.34 -2.87 56.81
CA ILE A 647 4.48 -1.80 56.33
C ILE A 647 5.27 -0.83 55.44
N CYS A 648 6.50 -0.46 55.85
CA CYS A 648 7.37 0.37 55.05
C CYS A 648 7.77 -0.30 53.72
N ASP A 649 8.14 -1.60 53.77
CA ASP A 649 8.43 -2.38 52.57
C ASP A 649 7.24 -2.44 51.60
N VAL A 650 6.04 -2.72 52.09
CA VAL A 650 4.83 -2.72 51.27
C VAL A 650 4.55 -1.33 50.70
N ASN A 651 4.82 -0.25 51.45
CA ASN A 651 4.69 1.10 50.93
C ASN A 651 5.69 1.41 49.81
N GLU A 652 6.93 0.93 49.89
CA GLU A 652 7.90 1.07 48.79
C GLU A 652 7.42 0.28 47.56
N TYR A 653 6.91 -0.93 47.70
CA TYR A 653 6.28 -1.66 46.62
C TYR A 653 5.08 -0.88 46.04
N ARG A 654 4.19 -0.31 46.87
CA ARG A 654 3.06 0.52 46.42
C ARG A 654 3.50 1.73 45.61
N LYS A 655 4.60 2.38 46.01
CA LYS A 655 5.18 3.49 45.23
C LYS A 655 5.65 3.03 43.86
N CYS A 656 6.35 1.90 43.81
CA CYS A 656 6.85 1.33 42.58
C CYS A 656 5.71 0.94 41.63
N ILE A 657 4.67 0.27 42.13
CA ILE A 657 3.54 -0.20 41.31
C ILE A 657 2.61 0.91 40.78
N ARG A 658 2.64 2.10 41.39
CA ARG A 658 1.91 3.26 40.85
C ARG A 658 2.34 3.61 39.41
N GLU A 659 3.58 3.28 39.05
CA GLU A 659 4.07 3.41 37.69
C GLU A 659 3.37 2.44 36.72
N LEU A 660 2.64 1.40 37.17
CA LEU A 660 1.91 0.48 36.30
C LEU A 660 0.61 1.06 35.75
N ASP A 661 0.09 2.13 36.37
CA ASP A 661 -1.19 2.77 36.03
C ASP A 661 -2.38 1.76 35.99
N SER A 662 -2.32 0.75 36.90
CA SER A 662 -3.31 -0.31 36.99
C SER A 662 -4.14 -0.16 38.27
N PRO A 663 -5.43 0.16 38.17
CA PRO A 663 -6.33 0.22 39.33
C PRO A 663 -6.42 -1.07 40.09
N LEU A 664 -6.49 -2.22 39.36
CA LEU A 664 -6.55 -3.56 39.97
C LEU A 664 -5.33 -3.84 40.84
N VAL A 665 -4.14 -3.62 40.29
CA VAL A 665 -2.89 -3.88 41.02
C VAL A 665 -2.77 -2.93 42.21
N THR A 666 -3.12 -1.68 42.06
CA THR A 666 -3.12 -0.69 43.15
C THR A 666 -4.03 -1.17 44.28
N GLN A 667 -5.25 -1.60 43.97
CA GLN A 667 -6.19 -2.14 44.97
C GLN A 667 -5.64 -3.39 45.68
N LEU A 668 -5.00 -4.31 44.94
CA LEU A 668 -4.38 -5.50 45.53
C LEU A 668 -3.30 -5.13 46.55
N PHE A 669 -2.43 -4.18 46.24
CA PHE A 669 -1.39 -3.71 47.17
C PHE A 669 -1.95 -2.84 48.29
N ASP A 670 -3.04 -2.11 48.11
CA ASP A 670 -3.75 -1.42 49.17
C ASP A 670 -4.35 -2.41 50.18
N ILE A 671 -4.92 -3.50 49.70
CA ILE A 671 -5.37 -4.60 50.54
C ILE A 671 -4.18 -5.25 51.30
N LEU A 672 -3.06 -5.51 50.60
CA LEU A 672 -1.87 -6.07 51.26
C LEU A 672 -1.33 -5.15 52.35
N HIS A 673 -1.32 -3.84 52.08
CA HIS A 673 -0.95 -2.83 53.08
C HIS A 673 -1.91 -2.86 54.28
N ALA A 674 -3.22 -2.94 54.04
CA ALA A 674 -4.21 -3.05 55.11
C ALA A 674 -4.04 -4.34 55.91
N LEU A 675 -3.70 -5.47 55.27
CA LEU A 675 -3.37 -6.74 55.95
C LEU A 675 -2.10 -6.61 56.82
N CYS A 676 -1.04 -5.91 56.29
CA CYS A 676 0.18 -5.67 57.09
C CYS A 676 -0.08 -4.77 58.30
N ASN A 677 -1.03 -3.83 58.25
CA ASN A 677 -1.41 -3.03 59.41
C ASN A 677 -1.97 -3.88 60.55
N LEU A 678 -2.59 -5.05 60.25
CA LEU A 678 -3.04 -6.00 61.31
C LEU A 678 -1.89 -6.54 62.15
N LEU A 679 -0.64 -6.55 61.60
CA LEU A 679 0.54 -7.01 62.30
C LEU A 679 0.98 -6.03 63.40
N LEU A 680 0.63 -4.74 63.27
CA LEU A 680 0.99 -3.67 64.17
C LEU A 680 -0.09 -3.30 65.18
N VAL A 681 -1.37 -3.49 64.81
CA VAL A 681 -2.49 -3.06 65.62
C VAL A 681 -2.53 -3.78 66.97
N LYS A 682 -2.81 -3.06 68.06
CA LYS A 682 -2.96 -3.64 69.38
C LYS A 682 -4.08 -4.67 69.42
N PRO A 683 -3.95 -5.75 70.17
CA PRO A 683 -4.95 -6.82 70.21
C PRO A 683 -6.39 -6.35 70.50
N GLU A 684 -6.55 -5.28 71.27
CA GLU A 684 -7.83 -4.70 71.67
C GLU A 684 -8.59 -4.10 70.45
N ASN A 685 -7.88 -3.54 69.45
CA ASN A 685 -8.45 -2.86 68.30
C ASN A 685 -8.48 -3.73 67.04
N LEU A 686 -7.99 -4.98 67.09
CA LEU A 686 -7.95 -5.88 65.92
C LEU A 686 -9.32 -6.12 65.30
N LEU A 687 -10.36 -6.28 66.14
CA LEU A 687 -11.71 -6.53 65.68
C LEU A 687 -12.25 -5.36 64.85
N GLU A 688 -12.05 -4.13 65.32
CA GLU A 688 -12.46 -2.91 64.64
C GLU A 688 -11.76 -2.75 63.30
N VAL A 689 -10.44 -3.00 63.23
CA VAL A 689 -9.70 -2.89 61.96
C VAL A 689 -10.06 -4.01 60.99
N CYS A 690 -10.34 -5.21 61.45
CA CYS A 690 -10.81 -6.33 60.61
C CYS A 690 -12.19 -6.10 60.00
N THR A 691 -13.04 -5.28 60.66
CA THR A 691 -14.38 -4.90 60.15
C THR A 691 -14.36 -3.60 59.32
N GLY A 692 -13.21 -2.99 59.18
CA GLY A 692 -13.04 -1.77 58.35
C GLY A 692 -13.36 -1.99 56.86
N GLU A 693 -13.67 -0.90 56.14
CA GLU A 693 -14.15 -0.93 54.76
C GLU A 693 -13.27 -1.74 53.81
N THR A 694 -11.93 -1.73 53.99
CA THR A 694 -10.99 -2.40 53.08
C THR A 694 -10.88 -3.89 53.32
N LEU A 695 -11.07 -4.38 54.53
CA LEU A 695 -10.85 -5.78 54.93
C LEU A 695 -12.16 -6.57 55.05
N ASN A 696 -13.27 -5.90 55.16
CA ASN A 696 -14.60 -6.54 55.35
C ASN A 696 -15.04 -7.40 54.15
N TYR A 697 -14.52 -7.09 52.97
CA TYR A 697 -14.81 -7.84 51.72
C TYR A 697 -13.91 -9.06 51.51
N LEU A 698 -12.88 -9.25 52.35
CA LEU A 698 -11.95 -10.36 52.24
C LEU A 698 -12.51 -11.60 52.96
N ASP A 699 -12.10 -12.76 52.46
CA ASP A 699 -12.34 -14.00 53.17
C ASP A 699 -11.64 -13.94 54.55
N LYS A 700 -12.42 -14.24 55.57
CA LYS A 700 -11.95 -14.26 56.96
C LYS A 700 -10.78 -15.18 57.16
N SER A 701 -10.61 -16.23 56.35
CA SER A 701 -9.47 -17.12 56.35
C SER A 701 -8.12 -16.39 56.09
N VAL A 702 -8.14 -15.42 55.12
CA VAL A 702 -6.97 -14.60 54.76
C VAL A 702 -6.58 -13.66 55.89
N VAL A 703 -7.55 -12.97 56.46
CA VAL A 703 -7.32 -12.08 57.63
C VAL A 703 -6.77 -12.85 58.80
N ARG A 704 -7.33 -14.04 59.08
CA ARG A 704 -6.84 -14.93 60.13
C ARG A 704 -5.41 -15.40 59.90
N GLN A 705 -5.02 -15.79 58.67
CA GLN A 705 -3.67 -16.18 58.31
C GLN A 705 -2.67 -15.05 58.62
N PHE A 706 -2.97 -13.79 58.25
CA PHE A 706 -2.11 -12.66 58.55
C PHE A 706 -1.94 -12.42 60.07
N ILE A 707 -3.01 -12.52 60.86
CA ILE A 707 -2.94 -12.36 62.30
C ILE A 707 -2.07 -13.48 62.94
N GLN A 708 -2.06 -14.70 62.39
CA GLN A 708 -1.21 -15.80 62.81
C GLN A 708 0.27 -15.58 62.64
N LEU A 709 0.69 -14.65 61.76
CA LEU A 709 2.09 -14.32 61.53
C LEU A 709 2.72 -13.47 62.65
N ARG A 710 1.91 -12.96 63.56
CA ARG A 710 2.38 -12.16 64.71
C ARG A 710 3.11 -13.05 65.73
N SER A 711 4.22 -12.53 66.25
CA SER A 711 5.03 -13.20 67.32
C SER A 711 4.24 -13.36 68.62
N ASP A 712 3.29 -12.44 68.90
CA ASP A 712 2.42 -12.41 70.07
C ASP A 712 1.07 -13.15 69.86
N PHE A 713 0.90 -13.85 68.74
CA PHE A 713 -0.37 -14.54 68.38
C PHE A 713 -0.86 -15.53 69.49
N ARG A 714 0.04 -16.20 70.17
CA ARG A 714 -0.30 -17.13 71.25
C ARG A 714 -0.98 -16.41 72.43
N ASP A 715 -0.51 -15.20 72.74
CA ASP A 715 -1.03 -14.37 73.81
C ASP A 715 -2.40 -13.79 73.40
N ILE A 716 -2.54 -13.37 72.13
CA ILE A 716 -3.78 -12.86 71.55
C ILE A 716 -4.87 -13.91 71.51
N LYS A 717 -4.54 -15.17 71.22
CA LYS A 717 -5.48 -16.28 71.17
C LYS A 717 -6.14 -16.58 72.55
N ASN A 718 -5.42 -16.27 73.61
CA ASN A 718 -5.88 -16.48 74.99
C ASN A 718 -6.78 -15.34 75.48
N THR A 719 -6.81 -14.19 74.80
CA THR A 719 -7.71 -13.10 75.10
C THR A 719 -9.02 -13.31 74.31
N ASN A 720 -10.18 -13.29 74.97
CA ASN A 720 -11.52 -13.60 74.43
C ASN A 720 -11.98 -12.62 73.30
N ASN A 721 -11.15 -11.68 72.88
CA ASN A 721 -11.47 -10.59 71.96
C ASN A 721 -11.57 -10.99 70.50
N LEU A 722 -11.23 -12.22 70.12
CA LEU A 722 -11.18 -12.68 68.72
C LEU A 722 -12.12 -13.80 68.38
N LYS A 723 -13.09 -14.15 69.26
CA LYS A 723 -14.05 -15.27 69.01
C LYS A 723 -14.86 -15.14 67.70
N GLY A 724 -15.05 -13.94 67.12
CA GLY A 724 -15.74 -13.70 65.86
C GLY A 724 -14.89 -13.77 64.59
N ILE A 725 -13.54 -13.82 64.74
CA ILE A 725 -12.59 -13.87 63.61
C ILE A 725 -11.88 -15.22 63.56
N ILE A 726 -11.76 -15.90 64.70
CA ILE A 726 -11.00 -17.15 64.86
C ILE A 726 -11.89 -18.39 64.68
N GLU A 727 -13.22 -18.28 64.95
CA GLU A 727 -14.23 -19.26 64.54
C GLU A 727 -14.72 -18.99 63.14
#